data_19d7eb59901bdb00cc266ef6ee80f77a
#
_entry.id   19d7eb59901bdb00cc266ef6ee80f77a
#
_cell.length_a   1.000
_cell.length_b   1.000
_cell.length_c   1.000
_cell.angle_alpha   90.00
_cell.angle_beta   90.00
_cell.angle_gamma   90.00
#
_symmetry.space_group_name_H-M   'P 1'
#
loop_
_entity.id
_entity.type
_entity.pdbx_description
1 polymer ?
#
loop_
_entity_poly.entity_id
_entity_poly.type
_entity_poly.pdbx_seq_one_letter_code
_entity_poly.pdbx_strand_id
1 'polypeptide(L)'
;MSKYCCNIDHKRVVALGGGARTLVISAFFIPLFFLSSSEAYSEDGIKSNDRIYNRGGDIGDVTGIFNSNTSAEGGAAIYNTGKIGNITADFINNEAQARGGAIANGSAGVIGNITGDFIGNISSADGGAISNEGAISAIINSNFINNTVKNVDEYEFLQDDVYGGAIYTKKDLNIIADNGVSIFSGNKVDDDGVIVQNAIYADRGGIFSKEPVITLEAKNYGQIIFDDQIDGNAKGYQLHLKGDKTSEISFNNSIKNAHITLEETNVNVRDGVYISDNKSLDVKSGILNIANMNSTAINYEKFTVNGSININSVDVDLANNSMGHFSADEYGESNGNIDVKGVNLISDSHDSATKVLFADSSYADTVTYSGASHAYSTIYKYNVGYNPDDGFFTFVRSSGSMNPSDNFNPSVLTTPVSAQSGAYSTQMQTFNYAFQHADNFMSLPIFERIALKESGRYAMTGSAGIYSPLLTRIENAGYWVKPYVSFENIPLRNGPKVNTIAYGSLIGFDSSIKPVKYGFDRVLTGYIGYNGASQNYSGVDTYQNGGLLGGTVTLYRGNFFNAITLSAGASLGESHTMYGKDNFTMLLAGIGNKLGYNFEFKDGKYIIQPSMLMSYTFVNTFDYTNSAGVHIDSDPLHAIQLTPGVKFIMNTKNGWQPYVGINMVWNILNKNKVTANNVRLPEMSIKPYVQYGLGVQKRIKDKFLAFGQAMVSNGGRNGVSLSFGIRWFIGK
;
A
#
# COMPACT_ATOMS: atom_id res chain seq x y z
N MET A 1 -8.29 45.83 23.87
CA MET A 1 -9.41 45.01 24.34
C MET A 1 -9.40 43.71 23.58
N SER A 2 -9.16 42.72 24.28
CA SER A 2 -9.60 41.32 24.46
C SER A 2 -9.07 40.30 23.42
N LYS A 3 -8.03 39.62 23.78
CA LYS A 3 -7.72 38.23 24.14
C LYS A 3 -8.79 37.20 23.74
N TYR A 4 -8.41 36.21 22.87
CA TYR A 4 -8.73 34.82 23.10
C TYR A 4 -7.57 33.93 22.64
N CYS A 5 -6.92 33.30 23.64
CA CYS A 5 -6.07 32.14 23.49
C CYS A 5 -6.93 30.89 23.28
N CYS A 6 -6.54 30.01 22.40
CA CYS A 6 -6.93 28.60 22.46
C CYS A 6 -5.69 27.72 22.54
N ASN A 7 -5.49 27.14 23.72
CA ASN A 7 -4.61 26.03 24.03
C ASN A 7 -5.10 24.79 23.30
N ILE A 8 -4.23 24.07 22.60
CA ILE A 8 -4.48 22.69 22.17
C ILE A 8 -3.48 21.79 22.90
N ASP A 9 -4.05 20.99 23.77
CA ASP A 9 -3.40 19.97 24.59
C ASP A 9 -2.75 18.87 23.75
N HIS A 10 -1.49 18.56 24.05
CA HIS A 10 -0.78 17.38 23.60
C HIS A 10 -1.33 16.11 24.29
N LYS A 11 -2.11 15.31 23.59
CA LYS A 11 -2.33 13.91 23.99
C LYS A 11 -1.36 12.99 23.23
N ARG A 12 -0.48 12.38 24.02
CA ARG A 12 0.37 11.24 23.63
C ARG A 12 -0.47 10.14 23.02
N VAL A 13 -0.16 9.73 21.80
CA VAL A 13 -0.56 8.46 21.21
C VAL A 13 0.62 7.51 21.31
N VAL A 14 0.42 6.43 22.03
CA VAL A 14 1.36 5.32 22.14
C VAL A 14 1.40 4.58 20.81
N ALA A 15 2.56 4.52 20.19
CA ALA A 15 2.79 3.74 18.97
C ALA A 15 2.89 2.25 19.34
N LEU A 16 1.96 1.46 18.84
CA LEU A 16 2.12 0.02 18.69
C LEU A 16 2.66 -0.24 17.28
N GLY A 17 3.82 -0.86 17.20
CA GLY A 17 4.55 -1.13 15.98
C GLY A 17 3.85 -2.12 15.06
N GLY A 18 3.84 -1.78 13.81
CA GLY A 18 3.44 -2.63 12.69
C GLY A 18 3.73 -1.85 11.40
N GLY A 19 4.77 -2.27 10.68
CA GLY A 19 5.27 -1.55 9.52
C GLY A 19 4.24 -1.45 8.39
N ALA A 20 3.68 -0.28 8.23
CA ALA A 20 3.00 0.12 7.01
C ALA A 20 3.87 1.20 6.36
N ARG A 21 4.47 0.88 5.21
CA ARG A 21 5.09 1.89 4.35
C ARG A 21 3.98 2.73 3.75
N THR A 22 3.68 3.82 4.40
CA THR A 22 2.83 4.87 3.84
C THR A 22 3.66 5.63 2.82
N LEU A 23 3.28 5.55 1.55
CA LEU A 23 3.77 6.44 0.51
C LEU A 23 3.19 7.82 0.82
N VAL A 24 3.98 8.67 1.47
CA VAL A 24 3.62 10.07 1.69
C VAL A 24 3.86 10.80 0.38
N ILE A 25 2.81 11.00 -0.40
CA ILE A 25 2.79 12.06 -1.41
C ILE A 25 2.69 13.36 -0.62
N SER A 26 3.82 13.94 -0.29
CA SER A 26 3.87 15.29 0.26
C SER A 26 3.54 16.27 -0.87
N ALA A 27 2.26 16.65 -0.96
CA ALA A 27 1.90 17.88 -1.61
C ALA A 27 2.49 19.01 -0.74
N PHE A 28 3.64 19.54 -1.15
CA PHE A 28 4.19 20.74 -0.55
C PHE A 28 3.27 21.92 -0.87
N PHE A 29 2.46 22.32 0.10
CA PHE A 29 1.96 23.68 0.16
C PHE A 29 3.17 24.57 0.51
N ILE A 30 3.67 25.32 -0.46
CA ILE A 30 4.62 26.39 -0.22
C ILE A 30 3.86 27.51 0.49
N PRO A 31 4.14 27.81 1.77
CA PRO A 31 3.62 29.04 2.35
C PRO A 31 4.35 30.21 1.67
N LEU A 32 3.61 31.07 1.00
CA LEU A 32 4.10 32.37 0.56
C LEU A 32 4.47 33.18 1.83
N PHE A 33 5.73 33.11 2.24
CA PHE A 33 6.28 34.04 3.20
C PHE A 33 6.58 35.32 2.48
N PHE A 34 5.73 36.32 2.67
CA PHE A 34 6.13 37.71 2.46
C PHE A 34 7.16 38.08 3.53
N LEU A 35 8.42 37.93 3.20
CA LEU A 35 9.49 38.57 3.98
C LEU A 35 9.51 40.04 3.63
N SER A 36 9.12 40.86 4.58
CA SER A 36 9.42 42.31 4.54
C SER A 36 10.93 42.47 4.52
N SER A 37 11.48 42.93 3.42
CA SER A 37 12.88 43.30 3.29
C SER A 37 13.23 44.44 4.21
N SER A 38 14.12 44.20 5.18
CA SER A 38 14.85 45.29 5.84
C SER A 38 15.92 45.80 4.87
N GLU A 39 15.79 47.02 4.42
CA GLU A 39 16.78 47.72 3.59
C GLU A 39 18.13 47.83 4.30
N ALA A 40 19.13 47.04 3.83
CA ALA A 40 20.53 47.29 4.15
C ALA A 40 21.16 48.05 2.97
N TYR A 41 21.50 49.28 3.17
CA TYR A 41 22.20 50.14 2.21
C TYR A 41 23.67 49.77 2.14
N SER A 42 24.19 49.35 0.97
CA SER A 42 25.60 49.40 0.63
C SER A 42 25.82 50.45 -0.46
N GLU A 43 26.86 51.30 -0.30
CA GLU A 43 27.01 52.56 -0.98
C GLU A 43 27.42 52.53 -2.45
N ASP A 44 27.67 51.39 -3.12
CA ASP A 44 28.23 51.36 -4.49
C ASP A 44 27.53 50.39 -5.48
N GLY A 45 26.22 50.17 -5.40
CA GLY A 45 25.50 49.29 -6.31
C GLY A 45 24.36 49.98 -7.07
N ILE A 46 24.09 49.54 -8.32
CA ILE A 46 22.92 49.97 -9.10
C ILE A 46 21.66 49.35 -8.49
N LYS A 47 20.73 50.15 -8.02
CA LYS A 47 19.39 49.73 -7.64
C LYS A 47 18.47 49.94 -8.83
N SER A 48 17.98 48.87 -9.44
CA SER A 48 17.16 48.98 -10.64
C SER A 48 16.06 47.96 -10.67
N ASN A 49 14.87 48.42 -11.09
CA ASN A 49 13.79 47.56 -11.61
C ASN A 49 13.74 47.66 -13.14
N ASP A 50 14.54 48.54 -13.73
CA ASP A 50 14.61 48.80 -15.17
C ASP A 50 15.72 47.95 -15.82
N ARG A 51 15.57 47.66 -17.08
CA ARG A 51 16.53 46.90 -17.85
C ARG A 51 17.94 47.50 -17.80
N ILE A 52 18.94 46.71 -17.47
CA ILE A 52 20.36 47.05 -17.57
C ILE A 52 20.92 46.58 -18.92
N TYR A 53 21.48 47.50 -19.68
CA TYR A 53 22.07 47.25 -21.01
C TYR A 53 23.55 47.61 -21.00
N ASN A 54 24.44 46.64 -20.74
CA ASN A 54 25.87 46.85 -20.64
C ASN A 54 26.63 46.38 -21.89
N ARG A 55 27.10 47.33 -22.71
CA ARG A 55 27.95 47.05 -23.90
C ARG A 55 29.39 47.44 -23.62
N GLY A 56 30.17 46.54 -23.00
CA GLY A 56 31.60 46.72 -22.78
C GLY A 56 31.98 47.62 -21.60
N GLY A 57 31.03 48.08 -20.76
CA GLY A 57 31.30 48.83 -19.55
C GLY A 57 31.66 47.96 -18.34
N ASP A 58 32.20 48.60 -17.28
CA ASP A 58 32.39 47.97 -15.97
C ASP A 58 31.31 48.56 -15.05
N ILE A 59 30.39 47.72 -14.61
CA ILE A 59 29.28 48.07 -13.69
C ILE A 59 29.56 47.35 -12.38
N GLY A 60 29.48 48.09 -11.25
CA GLY A 60 29.62 47.50 -9.94
C GLY A 60 28.52 46.46 -9.61
N ASP A 61 28.27 46.26 -8.35
CA ASP A 61 27.26 45.30 -7.90
C ASP A 61 25.85 45.79 -8.26
N VAL A 62 24.96 44.86 -8.56
CA VAL A 62 23.56 45.12 -8.92
C VAL A 62 22.64 44.52 -7.88
N THR A 63 21.69 45.32 -7.40
CA THR A 63 20.67 44.87 -6.45
C THR A 63 19.27 45.31 -6.88
N GLY A 64 18.24 44.49 -6.65
CA GLY A 64 16.87 44.88 -6.95
C GLY A 64 15.93 43.73 -7.25
N ILE A 65 14.77 44.10 -7.80
CA ILE A 65 13.79 43.11 -8.33
C ILE A 65 13.50 43.54 -9.76
N PHE A 66 13.83 42.69 -10.71
CA PHE A 66 13.52 42.88 -12.12
C PHE A 66 12.23 42.14 -12.44
N ASN A 67 11.14 42.87 -12.61
CA ASN A 67 9.82 42.28 -12.75
C ASN A 67 9.12 42.77 -14.03
N SER A 68 8.67 41.84 -14.85
CA SER A 68 7.87 42.10 -16.05
C SER A 68 8.56 43.00 -17.08
N ASN A 69 9.88 42.99 -17.15
CA ASN A 69 10.62 43.66 -18.19
C ASN A 69 10.47 42.93 -19.52
N THR A 70 10.35 43.67 -20.60
CA THR A 70 10.26 43.10 -21.96
C THR A 70 11.38 43.65 -22.86
N SER A 71 11.86 42.80 -23.79
CA SER A 71 12.91 43.21 -24.72
C SER A 71 12.77 42.51 -26.07
N ALA A 72 12.94 43.24 -27.16
CA ALA A 72 13.06 42.69 -28.50
C ALA A 72 14.43 42.03 -28.75
N GLU A 73 15.41 42.26 -27.88
CA GLU A 73 16.72 41.64 -27.87
C GLU A 73 16.82 40.65 -26.73
N GLY A 74 17.96 39.99 -26.52
CA GLY A 74 18.22 39.14 -25.39
C GLY A 74 18.31 39.91 -24.05
N GLY A 75 18.06 39.26 -22.92
CA GLY A 75 18.18 39.79 -21.59
C GLY A 75 17.18 40.90 -21.29
N ALA A 76 15.92 40.53 -21.02
CA ALA A 76 14.90 41.54 -20.74
C ALA A 76 15.19 42.34 -19.47
N ALA A 77 15.82 41.74 -18.46
CA ALA A 77 16.31 42.43 -17.29
C ALA A 77 17.76 42.91 -17.46
N ILE A 78 18.67 42.03 -17.87
CA ILE A 78 20.08 42.32 -18.02
C ILE A 78 20.64 41.78 -19.32
N TYR A 79 21.18 42.69 -20.17
CA TYR A 79 22.03 42.33 -21.30
C TYR A 79 23.47 42.75 -20.99
N ASN A 80 24.44 41.84 -21.06
CA ASN A 80 25.82 42.09 -20.69
C ASN A 80 26.84 41.60 -21.72
N THR A 81 27.68 42.48 -22.22
CA THR A 81 28.92 42.16 -22.96
C THR A 81 30.15 42.83 -22.36
N GLY A 82 29.99 43.44 -21.20
CA GLY A 82 31.05 44.05 -20.39
C GLY A 82 31.24 43.31 -19.06
N LYS A 83 31.55 44.06 -18.01
CA LYS A 83 31.72 43.50 -16.67
C LYS A 83 30.62 44.00 -15.75
N ILE A 84 30.04 43.09 -14.98
CA ILE A 84 29.11 43.37 -13.87
C ILE A 84 29.70 42.71 -12.60
N GLY A 85 29.64 43.41 -11.48
CA GLY A 85 29.99 42.88 -10.16
C GLY A 85 29.05 41.74 -9.73
N ASN A 86 28.76 41.65 -8.46
CA ASN A 86 27.77 40.67 -7.99
C ASN A 86 26.35 41.13 -8.27
N ILE A 87 25.45 40.19 -8.49
CA ILE A 87 24.03 40.45 -8.65
C ILE A 87 23.29 39.81 -7.46
N THR A 88 22.57 40.66 -6.71
CA THR A 88 21.66 40.21 -5.63
C THR A 88 20.27 40.72 -5.97
N ALA A 89 19.54 39.95 -6.76
CA ALA A 89 18.25 40.40 -7.31
C ALA A 89 17.36 39.23 -7.69
N ASP A 90 16.03 39.43 -7.59
CA ASP A 90 15.02 38.52 -8.11
C ASP A 90 14.61 38.90 -9.53
N PHE A 91 14.37 37.91 -10.38
CA PHE A 91 13.99 38.07 -11.77
C PHE A 91 12.65 37.38 -12.01
N ILE A 92 11.58 38.17 -12.17
CA ILE A 92 10.21 37.68 -12.18
C ILE A 92 9.51 38.07 -13.48
N ASN A 93 8.99 37.11 -14.22
CA ASN A 93 8.17 37.30 -15.42
C ASN A 93 8.81 38.22 -16.49
N ASN A 94 10.14 38.20 -16.63
CA ASN A 94 10.80 38.99 -17.69
C ASN A 94 10.72 38.21 -19.00
N GLU A 95 10.49 38.92 -20.14
CA GLU A 95 10.26 38.33 -21.45
C GLU A 95 11.18 38.94 -22.52
N ALA A 96 12.01 38.11 -23.14
CA ALA A 96 12.90 38.47 -24.21
C ALA A 96 12.50 37.78 -25.52
N GLN A 97 12.45 38.55 -26.65
CA GLN A 97 12.21 37.99 -27.99
C GLN A 97 13.47 37.34 -28.60
N ALA A 98 14.55 37.22 -27.85
CA ALA A 98 15.75 36.50 -28.21
C ALA A 98 16.22 35.68 -26.97
N ARG A 99 17.51 35.43 -26.79
CA ARG A 99 18.10 34.58 -25.75
C ARG A 99 18.05 35.22 -24.37
N GLY A 100 17.85 34.41 -23.32
CA GLY A 100 17.93 34.84 -21.91
C GLY A 100 16.75 35.70 -21.50
N GLY A 101 15.64 35.09 -21.08
CA GLY A 101 14.43 35.82 -20.67
C GLY A 101 14.68 36.87 -19.62
N ALA A 102 15.52 36.58 -18.63
CA ALA A 102 16.00 37.58 -17.64
C ALA A 102 17.39 38.10 -18.00
N ILE A 103 18.38 37.22 -18.13
CA ILE A 103 19.79 37.59 -18.32
C ILE A 103 20.34 37.01 -19.62
N ALA A 104 20.93 37.88 -20.49
CA ALA A 104 21.77 37.45 -21.58
C ALA A 104 23.20 37.92 -21.34
N ASN A 105 24.13 37.00 -21.10
CA ASN A 105 25.55 37.26 -20.92
C ASN A 105 26.31 36.82 -22.17
N GLY A 106 26.64 37.77 -23.00
CA GLY A 106 27.33 37.52 -24.27
C GLY A 106 28.79 37.10 -24.07
N SER A 107 29.46 36.69 -25.15
CA SER A 107 30.78 36.00 -25.16
C SER A 107 31.91 36.77 -24.48
N ALA A 108 31.87 38.14 -24.47
CA ALA A 108 32.81 39.00 -23.76
C ALA A 108 32.33 39.39 -22.34
N GLY A 109 31.11 39.00 -22.01
CA GLY A 109 30.49 39.38 -20.73
C GLY A 109 31.09 38.64 -19.53
N VAL A 110 31.31 39.36 -18.44
CA VAL A 110 31.75 38.82 -17.15
C VAL A 110 30.77 39.28 -16.07
N ILE A 111 30.22 38.31 -15.33
CA ILE A 111 29.33 38.56 -14.17
C ILE A 111 29.97 37.94 -12.93
N GLY A 112 29.95 38.63 -11.81
CA GLY A 112 30.33 38.10 -10.51
C GLY A 112 29.38 36.98 -10.05
N ASN A 113 29.14 36.94 -8.74
CA ASN A 113 28.16 35.97 -8.21
C ASN A 113 26.72 36.46 -8.42
N ILE A 114 25.83 35.52 -8.69
CA ILE A 114 24.40 35.80 -8.80
C ILE A 114 23.68 35.13 -7.62
N THR A 115 22.86 35.91 -6.90
CA THR A 115 22.00 35.41 -5.81
C THR A 115 20.60 35.98 -6.00
N GLY A 116 19.57 35.17 -6.02
CA GLY A 116 18.17 35.56 -6.18
C GLY A 116 17.37 34.53 -7.01
N ASP A 117 16.07 34.70 -7.04
CA ASP A 117 15.16 33.78 -7.66
C ASP A 117 14.83 34.18 -9.11
N PHE A 118 14.73 33.17 -9.99
CA PHE A 118 14.34 33.32 -11.39
C PHE A 118 12.98 32.64 -11.59
N ILE A 119 11.91 33.42 -11.68
CA ILE A 119 10.55 32.91 -11.69
C ILE A 119 9.78 33.36 -12.93
N GLY A 120 9.29 32.39 -13.72
CA GLY A 120 8.39 32.66 -14.83
C GLY A 120 8.99 33.48 -15.96
N ASN A 121 10.32 33.53 -16.13
CA ASN A 121 10.96 34.28 -17.21
C ASN A 121 10.81 33.51 -18.54
N ILE A 122 10.66 34.25 -19.64
CA ILE A 122 10.38 33.71 -20.96
C ILE A 122 11.39 34.25 -21.97
N SER A 123 11.93 33.36 -22.80
CA SER A 123 12.71 33.73 -23.98
C SER A 123 12.14 33.07 -25.24
N SER A 124 12.35 33.68 -26.42
CA SER A 124 12.01 33.05 -27.71
C SER A 124 13.16 32.24 -28.32
N ALA A 125 14.30 32.20 -27.64
CA ALA A 125 15.46 31.38 -27.99
C ALA A 125 16.11 30.87 -26.72
N ASP A 126 17.33 30.34 -26.75
CA ASP A 126 17.99 29.65 -25.66
C ASP A 126 17.99 30.39 -24.31
N GLY A 127 17.76 29.63 -23.21
CA GLY A 127 17.82 30.10 -21.83
C GLY A 127 16.60 30.89 -21.38
N GLY A 128 15.54 30.19 -20.94
CA GLY A 128 14.30 30.83 -20.47
C GLY A 128 14.50 31.88 -19.38
N ALA A 129 15.47 31.65 -18.48
CA ALA A 129 15.93 32.66 -17.53
C ALA A 129 17.30 33.25 -17.94
N ILE A 130 18.30 32.39 -18.12
CA ILE A 130 19.68 32.83 -18.38
C ILE A 130 20.22 32.19 -19.65
N SER A 131 20.74 33.01 -20.56
CA SER A 131 21.60 32.57 -21.67
C SER A 131 23.03 33.06 -21.40
N ASN A 132 23.99 32.11 -21.25
CA ASN A 132 25.35 32.39 -20.90
C ASN A 132 26.37 31.95 -21.97
N GLU A 133 26.93 32.89 -22.69
CA GLU A 133 28.07 32.69 -23.60
C GLU A 133 29.39 33.27 -23.05
N GLY A 134 29.32 34.02 -21.93
CA GLY A 134 30.41 34.66 -21.24
C GLY A 134 30.83 33.93 -19.95
N ALA A 135 31.39 34.66 -19.00
CA ALA A 135 31.76 34.13 -17.69
C ALA A 135 30.76 34.56 -16.59
N ILE A 136 30.32 33.61 -15.79
CA ILE A 136 29.58 33.81 -14.53
C ILE A 136 30.39 33.12 -13.43
N SER A 137 30.74 33.86 -12.35
CA SER A 137 31.58 33.31 -11.29
C SER A 137 30.86 32.13 -10.57
N ALA A 138 29.66 32.41 -10.05
CA ALA A 138 28.78 31.38 -9.47
C ALA A 138 27.32 31.88 -9.39
N ILE A 139 26.38 30.93 -9.36
CA ILE A 139 24.98 31.15 -8.97
C ILE A 139 24.78 30.52 -7.60
N ILE A 140 24.39 31.33 -6.60
CA ILE A 140 24.42 30.90 -5.20
C ILE A 140 23.02 30.96 -4.59
N ASN A 141 22.53 29.87 -3.99
CA ASN A 141 21.27 29.79 -3.27
C ASN A 141 20.09 30.38 -4.07
N SER A 142 19.99 30.03 -5.35
CA SER A 142 19.05 30.61 -6.31
C SER A 142 18.07 29.55 -6.82
N ASN A 143 16.79 29.92 -6.91
CA ASN A 143 15.75 29.06 -7.44
C ASN A 143 15.38 29.43 -8.87
N PHE A 144 15.10 28.42 -9.68
CA PHE A 144 14.66 28.56 -11.08
C PHE A 144 13.32 27.88 -11.23
N ILE A 145 12.25 28.67 -11.28
CA ILE A 145 10.88 28.15 -11.20
C ILE A 145 10.07 28.60 -12.43
N ASN A 146 9.51 27.63 -13.17
CA ASN A 146 8.61 27.89 -14.30
C ASN A 146 9.18 28.79 -15.41
N ASN A 147 10.47 28.81 -15.62
CA ASN A 147 11.06 29.56 -16.73
C ASN A 147 10.85 28.78 -18.03
N THR A 148 10.68 29.52 -19.14
CA THR A 148 10.27 28.89 -20.41
C THR A 148 11.08 29.46 -21.57
N VAL A 149 11.60 28.55 -22.40
CA VAL A 149 11.95 28.88 -23.76
C VAL A 149 10.72 28.59 -24.63
N LYS A 150 10.26 29.57 -25.39
CA LYS A 150 9.10 29.41 -26.26
C LYS A 150 9.52 29.71 -27.70
N ASN A 151 9.71 28.65 -28.49
CA ASN A 151 10.00 28.82 -29.90
C ASN A 151 8.78 29.45 -30.59
N VAL A 152 9.01 30.60 -31.26
CA VAL A 152 7.97 31.34 -31.96
C VAL A 152 8.46 31.51 -33.42
N ASP A 153 8.41 30.42 -34.19
CA ASP A 153 8.77 30.51 -35.58
C ASP A 153 7.66 31.16 -36.45
N GLU A 154 7.89 32.39 -36.87
CA GLU A 154 7.12 32.97 -37.97
C GLU A 154 7.58 32.49 -39.35
N TYR A 155 8.68 31.70 -39.47
CA TYR A 155 9.27 31.28 -40.76
C TYR A 155 9.79 29.84 -40.71
N GLU A 156 9.12 28.92 -41.37
CA GLU A 156 9.39 27.47 -41.48
C GLU A 156 10.81 27.08 -42.01
N PHE A 157 11.65 28.03 -42.43
CA PHE A 157 12.90 27.76 -43.14
C PHE A 157 14.19 27.90 -42.30
N LEU A 158 14.10 28.33 -41.04
CA LEU A 158 15.27 28.49 -40.15
C LEU A 158 14.96 27.96 -38.76
N GLN A 159 14.57 26.69 -38.70
CA GLN A 159 14.32 26.02 -37.41
C GLN A 159 15.65 25.71 -36.73
N ASP A 160 16.14 26.63 -35.89
CA ASP A 160 17.20 26.33 -34.93
C ASP A 160 16.53 25.71 -33.69
N ASP A 161 16.95 24.52 -33.28
CA ASP A 161 16.56 23.93 -32.05
C ASP A 161 16.84 24.88 -30.87
N VAL A 162 15.89 25.02 -29.93
CA VAL A 162 16.01 25.91 -28.79
C VAL A 162 16.18 25.09 -27.50
N TYR A 163 16.98 25.59 -26.54
CA TYR A 163 17.44 24.83 -25.42
C TYR A 163 17.48 25.62 -24.11
N GLY A 164 17.49 24.88 -22.96
CA GLY A 164 17.71 25.45 -21.64
C GLY A 164 16.51 26.20 -21.08
N GLY A 165 15.46 25.49 -20.68
CA GLY A 165 14.25 26.08 -20.14
C GLY A 165 14.50 27.07 -19.00
N ALA A 166 15.50 26.82 -18.16
CA ALA A 166 16.02 27.80 -17.22
C ALA A 166 17.34 28.41 -17.71
N ILE A 167 18.36 27.59 -17.91
CA ILE A 167 19.72 28.05 -18.25
C ILE A 167 20.23 27.38 -19.51
N TYR A 168 20.71 28.16 -20.45
CA TYR A 168 21.56 27.73 -21.54
C TYR A 168 22.98 28.23 -21.33
N THR A 169 24.01 27.39 -21.47
CA THR A 169 25.38 27.82 -21.30
C THR A 169 26.35 27.19 -22.30
N LYS A 170 27.28 28.02 -22.84
CA LYS A 170 28.45 27.58 -23.62
C LYS A 170 29.74 27.61 -22.81
N LYS A 171 29.68 28.01 -21.55
CA LYS A 171 30.82 28.19 -20.66
C LYS A 171 30.66 27.38 -19.38
N ASP A 172 31.76 27.26 -18.67
CA ASP A 172 31.76 26.68 -17.34
C ASP A 172 30.75 27.42 -16.45
N LEU A 173 29.98 26.68 -15.64
CA LEU A 173 28.92 27.21 -14.78
C LEU A 173 29.02 26.57 -13.39
N ASN A 174 29.08 27.40 -12.34
CA ASN A 174 29.06 26.95 -10.97
C ASN A 174 27.72 27.29 -10.31
N ILE A 175 27.02 26.28 -9.78
CA ILE A 175 25.80 26.43 -8.98
C ILE A 175 26.10 25.94 -7.58
N ILE A 176 25.92 26.80 -6.60
CA ILE A 176 26.33 26.56 -5.22
C ILE A 176 25.13 26.70 -4.30
N ALA A 177 24.84 25.67 -3.51
CA ALA A 177 23.94 25.77 -2.36
C ALA A 177 24.80 25.71 -1.08
N ASP A 178 24.97 26.87 -0.43
CA ASP A 178 25.73 27.03 0.80
C ASP A 178 24.78 27.40 1.95
N ASN A 179 24.52 26.46 2.84
CA ASN A 179 23.52 26.62 3.92
C ASN A 179 22.18 27.14 3.40
N GLY A 180 21.81 26.77 2.18
CA GLY A 180 20.61 27.20 1.47
C GLY A 180 20.11 26.15 0.50
N VAL A 181 19.10 26.52 -0.29
CA VAL A 181 18.50 25.61 -1.26
C VAL A 181 18.52 26.23 -2.65
N SER A 182 18.81 25.42 -3.68
CA SER A 182 18.63 25.79 -5.09
C SER A 182 17.69 24.77 -5.73
N ILE A 183 16.56 25.22 -6.26
CA ILE A 183 15.52 24.37 -6.85
C ILE A 183 15.35 24.72 -8.32
N PHE A 184 15.32 23.68 -9.17
CA PHE A 184 15.00 23.78 -10.59
C PHE A 184 13.69 23.00 -10.84
N SER A 185 12.58 23.72 -11.01
CA SER A 185 11.26 23.09 -11.11
C SER A 185 10.33 23.78 -12.07
N GLY A 186 9.70 23.02 -12.97
CA GLY A 186 8.75 23.52 -13.95
C GLY A 186 9.38 24.29 -15.11
N ASN A 187 10.71 24.27 -15.23
CA ASN A 187 11.41 24.91 -16.34
C ASN A 187 11.26 24.05 -17.61
N LYS A 188 11.01 24.70 -18.75
CA LYS A 188 10.64 23.96 -19.96
C LYS A 188 11.06 24.66 -21.26
N VAL A 189 11.22 23.85 -22.26
CA VAL A 189 11.24 24.25 -23.67
C VAL A 189 9.89 23.92 -24.25
N ASP A 190 9.24 24.89 -24.89
CA ASP A 190 7.99 24.76 -25.62
C ASP A 190 8.32 25.04 -27.11
N ASP A 191 8.52 23.98 -27.87
CA ASP A 191 8.84 24.01 -29.25
C ASP A 191 7.60 23.57 -30.04
N ASP A 192 6.89 24.56 -30.64
CA ASP A 192 5.63 24.35 -31.37
C ASP A 192 4.59 23.49 -30.65
N GLY A 193 4.47 23.66 -29.31
CA GLY A 193 3.55 22.89 -28.49
C GLY A 193 4.12 21.54 -28.02
N VAL A 194 5.32 21.16 -28.40
CA VAL A 194 6.05 20.03 -27.84
C VAL A 194 6.80 20.54 -26.60
N ILE A 195 6.32 20.14 -25.43
CA ILE A 195 6.88 20.60 -24.16
C ILE A 195 7.87 19.57 -23.63
N VAL A 196 9.12 20.02 -23.39
CA VAL A 196 10.16 19.24 -22.73
C VAL A 196 10.57 19.96 -21.46
N GLN A 197 10.51 19.28 -20.31
CA GLN A 197 11.07 19.83 -19.05
C GLN A 197 12.59 19.83 -19.16
N ASN A 198 13.20 21.02 -19.06
CA ASN A 198 14.65 21.18 -19.16
C ASN A 198 15.11 22.33 -18.27
N ALA A 199 15.95 22.04 -17.29
CA ALA A 199 16.52 23.05 -16.42
C ALA A 199 17.74 23.69 -17.08
N ILE A 200 18.74 22.89 -17.41
CA ILE A 200 20.02 23.35 -17.92
C ILE A 200 20.36 22.63 -19.21
N TYR A 201 20.80 23.38 -20.21
CA TYR A 201 21.41 22.84 -21.41
C TYR A 201 22.83 23.35 -21.56
N ALA A 202 23.79 22.40 -21.60
CA ALA A 202 25.20 22.68 -21.78
C ALA A 202 25.61 22.48 -23.25
N ASP A 203 25.89 23.56 -23.96
CA ASP A 203 26.30 23.51 -25.37
C ASP A 203 27.82 23.63 -25.51
N ARG A 204 28.40 22.63 -26.11
CA ARG A 204 29.85 22.65 -26.42
C ARG A 204 30.21 23.65 -27.51
N GLY A 205 29.23 24.09 -28.32
CA GLY A 205 29.51 24.92 -29.49
C GLY A 205 30.21 24.13 -30.60
N GLY A 206 31.19 24.73 -31.27
CA GLY A 206 31.88 24.13 -32.40
C GLY A 206 32.74 22.89 -32.06
N ILE A 207 33.16 22.16 -33.09
CA ILE A 207 33.90 20.88 -33.00
C ILE A 207 35.22 21.02 -32.21
N PHE A 208 35.82 22.19 -32.21
CA PHE A 208 37.11 22.47 -31.52
C PHE A 208 36.94 23.23 -30.19
N SER A 209 35.71 23.45 -29.72
CA SER A 209 35.44 24.11 -28.45
C SER A 209 35.68 23.15 -27.29
N LYS A 210 36.16 23.69 -26.18
CA LYS A 210 36.26 22.95 -24.90
C LYS A 210 34.85 22.55 -24.42
N GLU A 211 34.73 21.39 -23.86
CA GLU A 211 33.49 20.97 -23.17
C GLU A 211 33.22 21.89 -21.98
N PRO A 212 32.00 22.42 -21.83
CA PRO A 212 31.64 23.16 -20.65
C PRO A 212 31.65 22.28 -19.41
N VAL A 213 32.04 22.84 -18.29
CA VAL A 213 31.99 22.18 -16.97
C VAL A 213 30.87 22.78 -16.15
N ILE A 214 29.86 21.98 -15.87
CA ILE A 214 28.80 22.34 -14.92
C ILE A 214 29.22 21.79 -13.55
N THR A 215 29.42 22.67 -12.58
CA THR A 215 29.71 22.27 -11.21
C THR A 215 28.49 22.55 -10.35
N LEU A 216 27.95 21.51 -9.72
CA LEU A 216 26.91 21.60 -8.69
C LEU A 216 27.60 21.34 -7.34
N GLU A 217 27.68 22.35 -6.49
CA GLU A 217 28.33 22.27 -5.19
C GLU A 217 27.32 22.51 -4.05
N ALA A 218 27.05 21.48 -3.24
CA ALA A 218 26.21 21.59 -2.05
C ALA A 218 27.07 21.46 -0.79
N LYS A 219 27.04 22.46 0.10
CA LYS A 219 27.84 22.49 1.32
C LYS A 219 27.12 23.13 2.50
N ASN A 220 27.59 22.83 3.72
CA ASN A 220 27.06 23.38 4.97
C ASN A 220 25.53 23.15 5.09
N TYR A 221 25.06 21.91 4.89
CA TYR A 221 23.65 21.53 4.82
C TYR A 221 22.90 22.09 3.59
N GLY A 222 23.61 22.55 2.57
CA GLY A 222 23.04 23.02 1.32
C GLY A 222 22.34 21.90 0.54
N GLN A 223 21.31 22.25 -0.23
CA GLN A 223 20.57 21.32 -1.06
C GLN A 223 20.42 21.86 -2.48
N ILE A 224 20.67 21.01 -3.48
CA ILE A 224 20.37 21.31 -4.88
C ILE A 224 19.38 20.28 -5.38
N ILE A 225 18.22 20.73 -5.90
CA ILE A 225 17.13 19.84 -6.31
C ILE A 225 16.75 20.12 -7.76
N PHE A 226 16.79 19.08 -8.59
CA PHE A 226 16.34 19.12 -9.98
C PHE A 226 15.08 18.28 -10.15
N ASP A 227 13.95 18.95 -10.38
CA ASP A 227 12.71 18.32 -10.84
C ASP A 227 12.65 18.27 -12.37
N ASP A 228 13.52 19.03 -13.04
CA ASP A 228 13.62 19.13 -14.49
C ASP A 228 14.93 18.49 -15.00
N GLN A 229 14.94 18.09 -16.27
CA GLN A 229 16.08 17.45 -16.91
C GLN A 229 17.30 18.39 -17.01
N ILE A 230 18.50 17.85 -16.87
CA ILE A 230 19.76 18.48 -17.30
C ILE A 230 20.22 17.76 -18.58
N ASP A 231 20.52 18.52 -19.61
CA ASP A 231 20.95 17.98 -20.89
C ASP A 231 22.12 18.78 -21.49
N GLY A 232 22.70 18.30 -22.55
CA GLY A 232 23.72 18.97 -23.29
C GLY A 232 23.89 18.42 -24.69
N ASN A 233 24.82 19.01 -25.43
CA ASN A 233 25.13 18.58 -26.77
C ASN A 233 25.53 17.08 -26.78
N ALA A 234 25.13 16.34 -27.82
CA ALA A 234 25.40 14.91 -27.95
C ALA A 234 26.90 14.53 -27.88
N LYS A 235 27.80 15.48 -28.00
CA LYS A 235 29.23 15.29 -27.79
C LYS A 235 29.67 15.23 -26.31
N GLY A 236 28.76 15.60 -25.41
CA GLY A 236 28.97 15.59 -23.98
C GLY A 236 29.43 16.91 -23.36
N TYR A 237 29.30 16.97 -22.06
CA TYR A 237 29.77 18.03 -21.15
C TYR A 237 30.23 17.37 -19.83
N GLN A 238 31.01 18.11 -19.04
CA GLN A 238 31.46 17.64 -17.72
C GLN A 238 30.45 18.06 -16.67
N LEU A 239 29.95 17.12 -15.89
CA LEU A 239 29.06 17.40 -14.72
C LEU A 239 29.78 17.00 -13.44
N HIS A 240 30.25 17.97 -12.69
CA HIS A 240 30.91 17.78 -11.41
C HIS A 240 29.93 17.99 -10.26
N LEU A 241 29.67 16.93 -9.50
CA LEU A 241 28.83 16.92 -8.30
C LEU A 241 29.74 16.94 -7.08
N LYS A 242 29.76 18.06 -6.35
CA LYS A 242 30.68 18.29 -5.23
C LYS A 242 29.92 18.69 -3.98
N GLY A 243 30.57 18.55 -2.83
CA GLY A 243 29.99 19.05 -1.59
C GLY A 243 30.65 18.51 -0.34
N ASP A 244 29.86 18.31 0.68
CA ASP A 244 30.25 17.70 1.93
C ASP A 244 29.22 16.63 2.37
N LYS A 245 29.54 15.89 3.43
CA LYS A 245 28.70 14.79 3.94
C LYS A 245 27.35 15.25 4.54
N THR A 246 27.20 16.56 4.81
CA THR A 246 25.99 17.12 5.41
C THR A 246 25.01 17.63 4.37
N SER A 247 25.41 17.64 3.10
CA SER A 247 24.73 18.29 1.99
C SER A 247 24.23 17.27 0.97
N GLU A 248 23.33 17.70 0.10
CA GLU A 248 22.61 16.77 -0.80
C GLU A 248 22.37 17.40 -2.17
N ILE A 249 22.52 16.60 -3.23
CA ILE A 249 22.12 16.94 -4.58
C ILE A 249 21.10 15.88 -5.03
N SER A 250 19.90 16.29 -5.44
CA SER A 250 18.81 15.38 -5.78
C SER A 250 18.33 15.58 -7.21
N PHE A 251 18.23 14.47 -7.95
CA PHE A 251 17.72 14.43 -9.32
C PHE A 251 16.42 13.62 -9.37
N ASN A 252 15.31 14.32 -9.63
CA ASN A 252 13.98 13.74 -9.84
C ASN A 252 13.65 13.59 -11.33
N ASN A 253 14.56 13.95 -12.22
CA ASN A 253 14.47 13.84 -13.67
C ASN A 253 15.83 13.49 -14.27
N SER A 254 15.88 13.23 -15.59
CA SER A 254 17.05 12.69 -16.27
C SER A 254 18.20 13.69 -16.41
N ILE A 255 19.41 13.15 -16.35
CA ILE A 255 20.65 13.78 -16.79
C ILE A 255 21.03 13.07 -18.10
N LYS A 256 21.37 13.85 -19.13
CA LYS A 256 21.73 13.30 -20.45
C LYS A 256 23.05 13.88 -20.97
N ASN A 257 23.74 13.05 -21.72
CA ASN A 257 24.97 13.42 -22.43
C ASN A 257 26.13 13.89 -21.54
N ALA A 258 26.12 13.65 -20.23
CA ALA A 258 27.14 14.11 -19.29
C ALA A 258 28.26 13.08 -19.09
N HIS A 259 29.47 13.60 -18.78
CA HIS A 259 30.53 12.92 -18.06
C HIS A 259 30.37 13.26 -16.58
N ILE A 260 29.77 12.37 -15.78
CA ILE A 260 29.43 12.62 -14.39
C ILE A 260 30.60 12.27 -13.48
N THR A 261 31.02 13.22 -12.66
CA THR A 261 32.00 13.00 -11.58
C THR A 261 31.42 13.40 -10.25
N LEU A 262 31.47 12.52 -9.24
CA LEU A 262 30.96 12.74 -7.89
C LEU A 262 32.12 12.78 -6.89
N GLU A 263 32.19 13.86 -6.08
CA GLU A 263 33.21 14.10 -5.05
C GLU A 263 32.58 14.60 -3.73
N GLU A 264 32.80 13.85 -2.64
CA GLU A 264 32.51 14.23 -1.23
C GLU A 264 31.07 14.67 -0.90
N THR A 265 30.08 14.35 -1.72
CA THR A 265 28.70 14.73 -1.49
C THR A 265 27.75 13.54 -1.49
N ASN A 266 26.50 13.73 -1.03
CA ASN A 266 25.42 12.78 -1.19
C ASN A 266 24.60 13.16 -2.41
N VAL A 267 24.48 12.24 -3.35
CA VAL A 267 23.65 12.42 -4.55
C VAL A 267 22.50 11.43 -4.51
N ASN A 268 21.29 11.89 -4.70
CA ASN A 268 20.10 11.05 -4.77
C ASN A 268 19.50 11.09 -6.17
N VAL A 269 19.28 9.92 -6.74
CA VAL A 269 18.63 9.72 -8.02
C VAL A 269 17.39 8.87 -7.81
N ARG A 270 16.25 9.35 -8.26
CA ARG A 270 14.97 8.66 -8.08
C ARG A 270 14.87 7.37 -8.90
N ASP A 271 15.44 7.37 -10.09
CA ASP A 271 15.39 6.21 -10.99
C ASP A 271 16.71 6.09 -11.75
N GLY A 272 17.26 4.87 -11.84
CA GLY A 272 18.49 4.61 -12.59
C GLY A 272 18.43 5.02 -14.06
N VAL A 273 17.25 5.00 -14.68
CA VAL A 273 17.03 5.53 -16.05
C VAL A 273 17.41 6.99 -16.16
N TYR A 274 17.27 7.76 -15.11
CA TYR A 274 17.60 9.19 -15.12
C TYR A 274 19.10 9.48 -15.31
N ILE A 275 19.96 8.48 -15.17
CA ILE A 275 21.39 8.59 -15.43
C ILE A 275 21.87 7.65 -16.56
N SER A 276 20.95 6.99 -17.30
CA SER A 276 21.31 6.01 -18.32
C SER A 276 21.89 6.61 -19.59
N ASP A 277 21.45 7.81 -19.98
CA ASP A 277 21.81 8.44 -21.24
C ASP A 277 23.07 9.32 -21.11
N ASN A 278 24.07 8.89 -20.32
CA ASN A 278 25.29 9.64 -20.05
C ASN A 278 26.53 8.96 -20.62
N LYS A 279 27.59 9.74 -20.77
CA LYS A 279 28.87 9.27 -21.36
C LYS A 279 29.68 8.46 -20.36
N SER A 280 29.79 8.95 -19.13
CA SER A 280 30.56 8.26 -18.10
C SER A 280 30.02 8.55 -16.70
N LEU A 281 30.33 7.63 -15.78
CA LEU A 281 30.09 7.79 -14.36
C LEU A 281 31.37 7.48 -13.58
N ASP A 282 31.91 8.48 -12.86
CA ASP A 282 33.06 8.37 -11.99
C ASP A 282 32.68 8.79 -10.56
N VAL A 283 32.45 7.83 -9.67
CA VAL A 283 32.20 8.05 -8.25
C VAL A 283 33.52 8.03 -7.51
N LYS A 284 34.23 9.16 -7.47
CA LYS A 284 35.55 9.26 -6.81
C LYS A 284 35.44 9.16 -5.30
N SER A 285 34.43 9.78 -4.71
CA SER A 285 34.16 9.75 -3.27
C SER A 285 32.73 10.20 -3.01
N GLY A 286 32.24 10.09 -1.75
CA GLY A 286 30.84 10.40 -1.42
C GLY A 286 29.91 9.22 -1.71
N ILE A 287 28.61 9.51 -1.83
CA ILE A 287 27.57 8.50 -1.92
C ILE A 287 26.58 8.84 -3.05
N LEU A 288 26.43 7.92 -3.99
CA LEU A 288 25.33 7.93 -4.96
C LEU A 288 24.22 7.01 -4.48
N ASN A 289 23.06 7.54 -4.18
CA ASN A 289 21.88 6.78 -3.82
C ASN A 289 20.92 6.71 -5.01
N ILE A 290 20.56 5.49 -5.42
CA ILE A 290 19.59 5.21 -6.48
C ILE A 290 18.38 4.53 -5.83
N ALA A 291 17.19 5.14 -5.94
CA ALA A 291 16.02 4.60 -5.29
C ALA A 291 15.53 3.32 -6.00
N ASN A 292 15.55 3.29 -7.34
CA ASN A 292 15.24 2.10 -8.11
C ASN A 292 16.10 2.03 -9.39
N MET A 293 16.47 0.82 -9.78
CA MET A 293 17.00 0.52 -11.12
C MET A 293 16.02 -0.41 -11.84
N ASN A 294 15.51 0.01 -12.98
CA ASN A 294 14.67 -0.86 -13.81
C ASN A 294 15.49 -2.00 -14.42
N SER A 295 14.83 -2.98 -15.04
CA SER A 295 15.45 -4.24 -15.51
C SER A 295 16.34 -4.10 -16.75
N THR A 296 16.81 -2.88 -17.10
CA THR A 296 17.68 -2.61 -18.23
C THR A 296 19.08 -2.22 -17.81
N ALA A 297 20.07 -2.56 -18.65
CA ALA A 297 21.44 -2.13 -18.44
C ALA A 297 21.58 -0.60 -18.61
N ILE A 298 22.40 0.01 -17.75
CA ILE A 298 22.88 1.39 -17.89
C ILE A 298 24.27 1.32 -18.51
N ASN A 299 24.41 1.81 -19.74
CA ASN A 299 25.65 1.68 -20.50
C ASN A 299 26.42 3.00 -20.49
N TYR A 300 27.70 2.94 -20.15
CA TYR A 300 28.63 4.06 -20.17
C TYR A 300 29.82 3.79 -21.11
N GLU A 301 30.44 4.83 -21.64
CA GLU A 301 31.75 4.73 -22.27
C GLU A 301 32.82 4.38 -21.21
N LYS A 302 32.67 4.93 -19.99
CA LYS A 302 33.57 4.66 -18.86
C LYS A 302 32.84 4.65 -17.53
N PHE A 303 33.17 3.66 -16.66
CA PHE A 303 32.60 3.50 -15.33
C PHE A 303 33.67 3.27 -14.29
N THR A 304 33.65 4.03 -13.17
CA THR A 304 34.61 3.91 -12.07
C THR A 304 33.92 4.15 -10.73
N VAL A 305 34.20 3.34 -9.71
CA VAL A 305 33.64 3.50 -8.37
C VAL A 305 34.73 3.39 -7.31
N ASN A 306 35.08 4.53 -6.69
CA ASN A 306 35.97 4.59 -5.51
C ASN A 306 35.25 5.14 -4.27
N GLY A 307 34.05 5.74 -4.42
CA GLY A 307 33.11 6.06 -3.37
C GLY A 307 32.12 4.93 -3.11
N SER A 308 30.88 5.30 -2.81
CA SER A 308 29.81 4.34 -2.56
C SER A 308 28.61 4.56 -3.48
N ILE A 309 28.03 3.48 -3.99
CA ILE A 309 26.74 3.48 -4.66
C ILE A 309 25.77 2.63 -3.83
N ASN A 310 24.67 3.20 -3.41
CA ASN A 310 23.59 2.50 -2.72
C ASN A 310 22.39 2.38 -3.66
N ILE A 311 21.95 1.17 -3.92
CA ILE A 311 20.77 0.90 -4.75
C ILE A 311 19.68 0.31 -3.85
N ASN A 312 18.59 1.05 -3.63
CA ASN A 312 17.56 0.60 -2.71
C ASN A 312 16.74 -0.55 -3.28
N SER A 313 16.50 -0.56 -4.61
CA SER A 313 15.82 -1.64 -5.30
C SER A 313 16.32 -1.80 -6.73
N VAL A 314 16.37 -3.04 -7.21
CA VAL A 314 16.64 -3.37 -8.60
C VAL A 314 15.51 -4.21 -9.15
N ASP A 315 14.93 -3.80 -10.27
CA ASP A 315 13.93 -4.59 -10.97
C ASP A 315 14.59 -5.75 -11.71
N VAL A 316 14.05 -6.94 -11.51
CA VAL A 316 14.55 -8.19 -12.10
C VAL A 316 13.45 -8.84 -12.92
N ASP A 317 13.69 -9.00 -14.21
CA ASP A 317 12.83 -9.75 -15.12
C ASP A 317 13.37 -11.18 -15.28
N LEU A 318 12.84 -12.10 -14.48
CA LEU A 318 13.26 -13.50 -14.50
C LEU A 318 12.87 -14.24 -15.77
N ALA A 319 11.82 -13.80 -16.46
CA ALA A 319 11.39 -14.40 -17.73
C ALA A 319 12.38 -14.13 -18.85
N ASN A 320 13.00 -12.94 -18.84
CA ASN A 320 13.98 -12.50 -19.84
C ASN A 320 15.43 -12.59 -19.34
N ASN A 321 15.67 -13.05 -18.12
CA ASN A 321 16.99 -13.12 -17.48
C ASN A 321 17.71 -11.75 -17.48
N SER A 322 16.98 -10.67 -17.19
CA SER A 322 17.51 -9.32 -17.17
C SER A 322 17.26 -8.62 -15.82
N MET A 323 18.19 -7.75 -15.44
CA MET A 323 18.06 -6.87 -14.29
C MET A 323 18.84 -5.57 -14.52
N GLY A 324 18.49 -4.52 -13.78
CA GLY A 324 19.24 -3.28 -13.83
C GLY A 324 20.68 -3.50 -13.37
N HIS A 325 21.62 -3.04 -14.17
CA HIS A 325 23.06 -3.14 -13.86
C HIS A 325 23.85 -2.07 -14.62
N PHE A 326 25.07 -1.82 -14.17
CA PHE A 326 26.01 -0.96 -14.89
C PHE A 326 26.82 -1.78 -15.88
N SER A 327 26.98 -1.23 -17.09
CA SER A 327 27.84 -1.77 -18.16
C SER A 327 28.69 -0.64 -18.70
N ALA A 328 29.93 -0.92 -19.11
CA ALA A 328 30.81 0.08 -19.70
C ALA A 328 31.74 -0.51 -20.74
N ASP A 329 32.18 0.34 -21.70
CA ASP A 329 33.23 -0.03 -22.65
C ASP A 329 34.62 -0.08 -21.96
N GLU A 330 34.82 0.80 -20.97
CA GLU A 330 36.06 0.87 -20.17
C GLU A 330 35.69 0.92 -18.66
N TYR A 331 36.29 -0.02 -17.89
CA TYR A 331 36.21 0.00 -16.43
C TYR A 331 37.50 0.56 -15.84
N GLY A 332 37.36 1.61 -15.01
CA GLY A 332 38.51 2.11 -14.22
C GLY A 332 38.76 1.25 -12.99
N GLU A 333 39.95 1.42 -12.36
CA GLU A 333 40.22 0.77 -11.08
C GLU A 333 39.17 1.21 -10.04
N SER A 334 38.42 0.26 -9.53
CA SER A 334 37.32 0.50 -8.59
C SER A 334 37.64 -0.16 -7.25
N ASN A 335 37.76 0.67 -6.19
CA ASN A 335 38.03 0.23 -4.82
C ASN A 335 36.89 0.63 -3.86
N GLY A 336 35.80 1.08 -4.41
CA GLY A 336 34.59 1.50 -3.67
C GLY A 336 33.65 0.36 -3.34
N ASN A 337 32.42 0.69 -3.05
CA ASN A 337 31.39 -0.29 -2.73
C ASN A 337 30.07 0.03 -3.46
N ILE A 338 29.44 -0.99 -4.04
CA ILE A 338 28.08 -0.93 -4.59
C ILE A 338 27.20 -1.82 -3.72
N ASP A 339 26.31 -1.22 -2.92
CA ASP A 339 25.41 -1.96 -2.04
C ASP A 339 24.00 -2.04 -2.63
N VAL A 340 23.56 -3.26 -2.99
CA VAL A 340 22.21 -3.56 -3.43
C VAL A 340 21.37 -3.96 -2.23
N LYS A 341 20.41 -3.10 -1.85
CA LYS A 341 19.58 -3.28 -0.64
C LYS A 341 18.30 -4.08 -0.89
N GLY A 342 17.91 -4.26 -2.13
CA GLY A 342 16.72 -5.01 -2.46
C GLY A 342 16.61 -5.36 -3.94
N VAL A 343 15.81 -6.38 -4.23
CA VAL A 343 15.44 -6.77 -5.58
C VAL A 343 13.91 -6.83 -5.69
N ASN A 344 13.37 -6.39 -6.81
CA ASN A 344 11.95 -6.44 -7.14
C ASN A 344 11.74 -7.35 -8.34
N LEU A 345 11.12 -8.52 -8.15
CA LEU A 345 10.88 -9.48 -9.21
C LEU A 345 9.63 -9.09 -9.98
N ILE A 346 9.79 -8.59 -11.21
CA ILE A 346 8.69 -8.10 -12.05
C ILE A 346 8.05 -9.20 -12.91
N SER A 347 8.67 -10.38 -12.99
CA SER A 347 8.16 -11.55 -13.71
C SER A 347 8.53 -12.86 -13.00
N ASP A 348 7.91 -13.95 -13.43
CA ASP A 348 8.20 -15.31 -12.96
C ASP A 348 9.13 -16.05 -13.94
N SER A 349 10.07 -16.83 -13.42
CA SER A 349 10.89 -17.73 -14.24
C SER A 349 10.17 -19.02 -14.57
N HIS A 350 10.38 -19.56 -15.77
CA HIS A 350 9.99 -20.92 -16.12
C HIS A 350 10.85 -21.96 -15.37
N ASP A 351 12.09 -21.61 -15.08
CA ASP A 351 13.06 -22.50 -14.43
C ASP A 351 12.96 -22.44 -12.89
N SER A 352 13.41 -23.50 -12.24
CA SER A 352 13.48 -23.59 -10.78
C SER A 352 14.63 -22.76 -10.19
N ALA A 353 15.62 -22.42 -10.99
CA ALA A 353 16.74 -21.57 -10.64
C ALA A 353 17.17 -20.74 -11.84
N THR A 354 17.37 -19.44 -11.65
CA THR A 354 17.76 -18.48 -12.67
C THR A 354 18.95 -17.68 -12.18
N LYS A 355 19.94 -17.47 -13.04
CA LYS A 355 21.06 -16.58 -12.81
C LYS A 355 20.92 -15.35 -13.70
N VAL A 356 21.08 -14.16 -13.13
CA VAL A 356 21.00 -12.89 -13.85
C VAL A 356 22.28 -12.08 -13.57
N LEU A 357 22.92 -11.61 -14.63
CA LEU A 357 24.14 -10.79 -14.52
C LEU A 357 23.80 -9.43 -13.93
N PHE A 358 24.55 -9.03 -12.89
CA PHE A 358 24.48 -7.69 -12.29
C PHE A 358 25.78 -6.92 -12.46
N ALA A 359 26.91 -7.59 -12.37
CA ALA A 359 28.21 -6.93 -12.43
C ALA A 359 29.14 -7.66 -13.39
N ASP A 360 29.87 -6.90 -14.21
CA ASP A 360 31.00 -7.43 -14.94
C ASP A 360 32.12 -7.87 -13.98
N SER A 361 32.92 -8.84 -14.38
CA SER A 361 34.04 -9.37 -13.57
C SER A 361 35.05 -8.29 -13.12
N SER A 362 35.08 -7.15 -13.83
CA SER A 362 35.98 -6.03 -13.51
C SER A 362 35.61 -5.29 -12.23
N TYR A 363 34.35 -5.38 -11.76
CA TYR A 363 33.88 -4.71 -10.55
C TYR A 363 32.96 -5.58 -9.68
N ALA A 364 32.81 -6.85 -10.01
CA ALA A 364 31.90 -7.77 -9.31
C ALA A 364 32.23 -7.91 -7.81
N ASP A 365 33.50 -7.83 -7.46
CA ASP A 365 34.01 -7.90 -6.08
C ASP A 365 33.73 -6.64 -5.25
N THR A 366 33.43 -5.51 -5.90
CA THR A 366 32.98 -4.28 -5.23
C THR A 366 31.49 -4.27 -4.87
N VAL A 367 30.73 -5.26 -5.35
CA VAL A 367 29.29 -5.35 -5.12
C VAL A 367 28.97 -6.18 -3.89
N THR A 368 28.11 -5.64 -3.05
CA THR A 368 27.53 -6.33 -1.89
C THR A 368 26.01 -6.39 -2.02
N TYR A 369 25.42 -7.47 -1.55
CA TYR A 369 23.96 -7.60 -1.41
C TYR A 369 23.60 -7.61 0.07
N SER A 370 23.02 -6.51 0.54
CA SER A 370 22.55 -6.36 1.93
C SER A 370 21.04 -6.58 2.10
N GLY A 371 20.37 -6.91 1.02
CA GLY A 371 18.91 -7.11 0.99
C GLY A 371 18.43 -8.41 1.64
N ALA A 372 17.12 -8.63 1.56
CA ALA A 372 16.52 -9.84 2.09
C ALA A 372 16.98 -11.09 1.32
N SER A 373 17.23 -12.19 2.02
CA SER A 373 17.59 -13.49 1.41
C SER A 373 16.48 -14.13 0.57
N HIS A 374 15.33 -13.46 0.44
CA HIS A 374 14.22 -13.90 -0.38
C HIS A 374 13.46 -12.71 -0.98
N ALA A 375 12.88 -12.93 -2.14
CA ALA A 375 12.01 -11.97 -2.83
C ALA A 375 10.78 -12.70 -3.38
N TYR A 376 9.73 -11.92 -3.69
CA TYR A 376 8.50 -12.43 -4.28
C TYR A 376 8.36 -11.90 -5.71
N SER A 377 8.10 -12.83 -6.64
CA SER A 377 7.51 -12.49 -7.93
C SER A 377 6.00 -12.40 -7.80
N THR A 378 5.29 -12.29 -8.90
CA THR A 378 3.82 -12.22 -8.87
C THR A 378 3.17 -13.48 -8.28
N ILE A 379 3.78 -14.65 -8.44
CA ILE A 379 3.22 -15.94 -7.99
C ILE A 379 4.11 -16.61 -6.94
N TYR A 380 5.43 -16.62 -7.13
CA TYR A 380 6.33 -17.45 -6.35
C TYR A 380 7.20 -16.64 -5.36
N LYS A 381 7.77 -17.37 -4.41
CA LYS A 381 8.87 -16.92 -3.57
C LYS A 381 10.18 -17.49 -4.09
N TYR A 382 11.21 -16.65 -4.14
CA TYR A 382 12.56 -17.02 -4.53
C TYR A 382 13.55 -16.74 -3.39
N ASN A 383 14.52 -17.63 -3.22
CA ASN A 383 15.71 -17.34 -2.45
C ASN A 383 16.67 -16.56 -3.32
N VAL A 384 17.26 -15.50 -2.77
CA VAL A 384 18.13 -14.56 -3.48
C VAL A 384 19.53 -14.65 -2.91
N GLY A 385 20.50 -14.75 -3.77
CA GLY A 385 21.92 -14.69 -3.42
C GLY A 385 22.71 -13.97 -4.50
N TYR A 386 23.79 -13.29 -4.12
CA TYR A 386 24.75 -12.70 -5.02
C TYR A 386 26.09 -13.43 -4.88
N ASN A 387 26.75 -13.69 -6.01
CA ASN A 387 28.08 -14.27 -6.04
C ASN A 387 29.09 -13.26 -6.58
N PRO A 388 30.01 -12.73 -5.75
CA PRO A 388 31.01 -11.76 -6.19
C PRO A 388 32.06 -12.32 -7.14
N ASP A 389 32.26 -13.65 -7.17
CA ASP A 389 33.26 -14.27 -8.05
C ASP A 389 32.84 -14.24 -9.53
N ASP A 390 31.54 -14.26 -9.81
CA ASP A 390 31.01 -14.29 -11.17
C ASP A 390 30.07 -13.11 -11.51
N GLY A 391 29.75 -12.26 -10.53
CA GLY A 391 28.91 -11.07 -10.71
C GLY A 391 27.41 -11.33 -10.92
N PHE A 392 26.96 -12.57 -10.64
CA PHE A 392 25.57 -12.98 -10.86
C PHE A 392 24.75 -12.96 -9.58
N PHE A 393 23.52 -12.46 -9.69
CA PHE A 393 22.46 -12.83 -8.77
C PHE A 393 21.88 -14.20 -9.15
N THR A 394 21.61 -14.99 -8.12
CA THR A 394 20.96 -16.29 -8.25
C THR A 394 19.59 -16.24 -7.59
N PHE A 395 18.57 -16.60 -8.35
CA PHE A 395 17.17 -16.68 -7.91
C PHE A 395 16.73 -18.13 -7.94
N VAL A 396 16.56 -18.75 -6.77
CA VAL A 396 16.13 -20.15 -6.65
C VAL A 396 14.71 -20.18 -6.11
N ARG A 397 13.77 -20.74 -6.90
CA ARG A 397 12.38 -20.89 -6.47
C ARG A 397 12.33 -21.69 -5.16
N SER A 398 11.68 -21.13 -4.15
CA SER A 398 11.51 -21.80 -2.87
C SER A 398 10.74 -23.10 -3.06
N SER A 399 11.23 -24.19 -2.47
CA SER A 399 10.61 -25.51 -2.53
C SER A 399 10.90 -26.27 -1.24
N GLY A 400 10.07 -27.27 -0.92
CA GLY A 400 10.33 -28.14 0.23
C GLY A 400 10.04 -27.53 1.60
N SER A 401 9.36 -26.39 1.71
CA SER A 401 8.88 -25.88 2.99
C SER A 401 7.92 -26.86 3.64
N MET A 402 7.98 -27.00 4.98
CA MET A 402 7.00 -27.78 5.75
C MET A 402 5.57 -27.27 5.55
N ASN A 403 5.43 -25.98 5.23
CA ASN A 403 4.18 -25.38 4.84
C ASN A 403 4.26 -24.96 3.37
N PRO A 404 3.58 -25.66 2.45
CA PRO A 404 3.68 -25.41 1.01
C PRO A 404 3.34 -23.97 0.59
N SER A 405 2.47 -23.27 1.32
CA SER A 405 2.13 -21.88 1.01
C SER A 405 3.30 -20.91 1.14
N ASP A 406 4.32 -21.26 1.94
CA ASP A 406 5.50 -20.40 2.14
C ASP A 406 6.40 -20.32 0.90
N ASN A 407 6.12 -21.14 -0.12
CA ASN A 407 6.79 -21.12 -1.42
C ASN A 407 6.15 -20.16 -2.43
N PHE A 408 5.03 -19.52 -2.06
CA PHE A 408 4.26 -18.64 -2.93
C PHE A 408 4.21 -17.21 -2.40
N ASN A 409 3.92 -16.28 -3.30
CA ASN A 409 3.61 -14.91 -2.91
C ASN A 409 2.29 -14.89 -2.11
N PRO A 410 2.26 -14.26 -0.93
CA PRO A 410 1.04 -14.20 -0.14
C PRO A 410 -0.17 -13.57 -0.86
N SER A 411 0.05 -12.70 -1.85
CA SER A 411 -1.01 -12.04 -2.61
C SER A 411 -1.90 -12.99 -3.40
N VAL A 412 -1.35 -14.10 -3.93
CA VAL A 412 -2.14 -15.10 -4.67
C VAL A 412 -2.95 -16.04 -3.76
N LEU A 413 -2.66 -16.03 -2.45
CA LEU A 413 -3.34 -16.88 -1.47
C LEU A 413 -4.65 -16.26 -0.95
N THR A 414 -5.04 -15.09 -1.43
CA THR A 414 -6.20 -14.34 -0.92
C THR A 414 -7.50 -15.14 -1.00
N THR A 415 -7.82 -15.67 -2.19
CA THR A 415 -9.04 -16.47 -2.40
C THR A 415 -9.11 -17.72 -1.53
N PRO A 416 -8.10 -18.63 -1.56
CA PRO A 416 -8.17 -19.83 -0.75
C PRO A 416 -8.19 -19.52 0.76
N VAL A 417 -7.48 -18.50 1.22
CA VAL A 417 -7.50 -18.08 2.62
C VAL A 417 -8.87 -17.54 3.00
N SER A 418 -9.45 -16.68 2.18
CA SER A 418 -10.75 -16.06 2.45
C SER A 418 -11.89 -17.07 2.45
N ALA A 419 -11.88 -18.01 1.52
CA ALA A 419 -12.87 -19.09 1.47
C ALA A 419 -12.81 -19.97 2.74
N GLN A 420 -11.61 -20.34 3.19
CA GLN A 420 -11.41 -21.22 4.34
C GLN A 420 -11.65 -20.53 5.67
N SER A 421 -10.94 -19.44 5.94
CA SER A 421 -10.94 -18.80 7.26
C SER A 421 -12.07 -17.79 7.43
N GLY A 422 -12.59 -17.22 6.36
CA GLY A 422 -13.67 -16.24 6.38
C GLY A 422 -15.03 -16.86 6.09
N ALA A 423 -15.34 -17.08 4.82
CA ALA A 423 -16.67 -17.47 4.36
C ALA A 423 -17.17 -18.78 4.99
N TYR A 424 -16.33 -19.82 5.01
CA TYR A 424 -16.69 -21.10 5.67
C TYR A 424 -16.95 -20.91 7.17
N SER A 425 -16.12 -20.10 7.84
CA SER A 425 -16.26 -19.84 9.29
C SER A 425 -17.54 -19.09 9.62
N THR A 426 -17.92 -18.09 8.86
CA THR A 426 -19.15 -17.33 9.07
C THR A 426 -20.38 -18.19 8.82
N GLN A 427 -20.34 -19.07 7.82
CA GLN A 427 -21.42 -20.02 7.56
C GLN A 427 -21.62 -20.99 8.73
N MET A 428 -20.53 -21.49 9.32
CA MET A 428 -20.61 -22.39 10.47
C MET A 428 -21.18 -21.70 11.71
N GLN A 429 -20.84 -20.45 11.95
CA GLN A 429 -21.45 -19.65 13.02
C GLN A 429 -22.94 -19.46 12.76
N THR A 430 -23.34 -19.19 11.52
CA THR A 430 -24.75 -19.10 11.11
C THR A 430 -25.53 -20.37 11.53
N PHE A 431 -25.01 -21.57 11.26
CA PHE A 431 -25.67 -22.80 11.65
C PHE A 431 -25.79 -22.94 13.18
N ASN A 432 -24.75 -22.62 13.93
CA ASN A 432 -24.78 -22.65 15.38
C ASN A 432 -25.86 -21.73 15.96
N TYR A 433 -26.06 -20.56 15.37
CA TYR A 433 -27.11 -19.61 15.84
C TYR A 433 -28.49 -19.95 15.33
N ALA A 434 -28.63 -20.51 14.14
CA ALA A 434 -29.91 -20.96 13.61
C ALA A 434 -30.52 -22.09 14.47
N PHE A 435 -29.67 -22.96 15.05
CA PHE A 435 -30.12 -24.05 15.92
C PHE A 435 -30.45 -23.63 17.36
N GLN A 436 -30.27 -22.39 17.73
CA GLN A 436 -30.40 -21.95 19.13
C GLN A 436 -31.83 -22.03 19.65
N HIS A 437 -32.86 -21.96 18.79
CA HIS A 437 -34.22 -22.23 19.24
C HIS A 437 -34.39 -23.64 19.78
N ALA A 438 -33.86 -24.64 19.08
CA ALA A 438 -33.86 -26.03 19.54
C ALA A 438 -33.15 -26.17 20.89
N ASP A 439 -31.97 -25.58 21.03
CA ASP A 439 -31.18 -25.61 22.26
C ASP A 439 -31.91 -24.92 23.41
N ASN A 440 -32.53 -23.76 23.17
CA ASN A 440 -33.25 -23.00 24.20
C ASN A 440 -34.49 -23.73 24.71
N PHE A 441 -35.27 -24.32 23.83
CA PHE A 441 -36.44 -25.09 24.19
C PHE A 441 -36.05 -26.41 24.92
N MET A 442 -35.06 -27.11 24.38
CA MET A 442 -34.58 -28.36 24.98
C MET A 442 -33.84 -28.21 26.31
N SER A 443 -33.38 -27.02 26.67
CA SER A 443 -32.81 -26.76 27.98
C SER A 443 -33.85 -26.68 29.13
N LEU A 444 -35.15 -26.61 28.79
CA LEU A 444 -36.23 -26.69 29.78
C LEU A 444 -36.42 -28.14 30.24
N PRO A 445 -36.83 -28.36 31.54
CA PRO A 445 -37.20 -29.67 32.00
C PRO A 445 -38.37 -30.29 31.25
N ILE A 446 -38.40 -31.61 31.17
CA ILE A 446 -39.43 -32.31 30.36
C ILE A 446 -40.85 -31.98 30.81
N PHE A 447 -41.07 -31.87 32.12
CA PHE A 447 -42.41 -31.55 32.63
C PHE A 447 -42.85 -30.13 32.28
N GLU A 448 -41.94 -29.17 32.24
CA GLU A 448 -42.22 -27.81 31.77
C GLU A 448 -42.51 -27.78 30.27
N ARG A 449 -41.76 -28.53 29.46
CA ARG A 449 -42.02 -28.67 28.03
C ARG A 449 -43.39 -29.29 27.75
N ILE A 450 -43.77 -30.34 28.51
CA ILE A 450 -45.07 -30.97 28.36
C ILE A 450 -46.17 -30.00 28.79
N ALA A 451 -46.03 -29.33 29.95
CA ALA A 451 -47.00 -28.32 30.40
C ALA A 451 -47.17 -27.19 29.42
N LEU A 452 -46.10 -26.69 28.81
CA LEU A 452 -46.17 -25.68 27.75
C LEU A 452 -46.96 -26.14 26.51
N LYS A 453 -46.76 -27.38 26.09
CA LYS A 453 -47.49 -27.97 24.96
C LYS A 453 -48.99 -28.12 25.29
N GLU A 454 -49.28 -28.58 26.47
CA GLU A 454 -50.64 -28.81 26.90
C GLU A 454 -51.39 -27.50 27.15
N SER A 455 -50.75 -26.47 27.71
CA SER A 455 -51.35 -25.15 27.90
C SER A 455 -51.77 -24.51 26.56
N GLY A 456 -51.00 -24.65 25.50
CA GLY A 456 -51.33 -24.19 24.15
C GLY A 456 -52.58 -24.88 23.58
N ARG A 457 -52.81 -26.15 23.92
CA ARG A 457 -54.01 -26.91 23.54
C ARG A 457 -55.22 -26.55 24.35
N TYR A 458 -55.05 -26.31 25.63
CA TYR A 458 -56.16 -26.01 26.53
C TYR A 458 -56.61 -24.53 26.51
N ALA A 459 -55.75 -23.60 26.14
CA ALA A 459 -56.13 -22.20 25.93
C ALA A 459 -57.22 -22.04 24.87
N MET A 460 -57.34 -22.99 23.93
CA MET A 460 -58.42 -23.05 22.94
C MET A 460 -59.73 -23.66 23.43
N THR A 461 -59.75 -24.31 24.63
CA THR A 461 -60.93 -25.03 25.13
C THR A 461 -61.55 -24.47 26.42
N GLY A 462 -61.09 -23.34 26.92
CA GLY A 462 -61.76 -22.62 28.02
C GLY A 462 -61.72 -23.20 29.40
N SER A 463 -60.97 -24.28 29.67
CA SER A 463 -60.82 -24.85 31.03
C SER A 463 -59.49 -24.46 31.65
N ALA A 464 -59.37 -23.21 32.06
CA ALA A 464 -58.21 -22.66 32.73
C ALA A 464 -58.29 -22.81 34.22
N GLY A 465 -57.89 -23.94 34.74
CA GLY A 465 -57.59 -24.08 36.16
C GLY A 465 -56.17 -24.56 36.33
N ILE A 466 -55.28 -23.73 36.84
CA ILE A 466 -53.98 -24.06 37.45
C ILE A 466 -52.72 -23.68 36.66
N TYR A 467 -52.75 -23.36 35.41
CA TYR A 467 -51.51 -23.00 34.68
C TYR A 467 -51.30 -21.48 34.60
N SER A 468 -50.12 -21.04 35.09
CA SER A 468 -49.71 -19.64 35.07
C SER A 468 -49.67 -19.10 33.63
N PRO A 469 -50.12 -17.85 33.36
CA PRO A 469 -49.96 -17.18 32.07
C PRO A 469 -48.52 -17.12 31.53
N LEU A 470 -47.56 -17.39 32.39
CA LEU A 470 -46.14 -17.56 32.12
C LEU A 470 -45.82 -18.70 31.15
N LEU A 471 -46.55 -19.81 31.22
CA LEU A 471 -46.25 -21.01 30.46
C LEU A 471 -46.74 -20.99 29.04
N THR A 472 -47.84 -20.25 28.79
CA THR A 472 -48.48 -20.14 27.47
C THR A 472 -47.67 -19.32 26.46
N ARG A 473 -46.68 -18.52 26.89
CA ARG A 473 -45.96 -17.60 26.03
C ARG A 473 -44.69 -18.14 25.40
N ILE A 474 -44.13 -19.25 25.88
CA ILE A 474 -42.94 -19.87 25.27
C ILE A 474 -43.31 -20.59 23.98
N GLU A 475 -44.56 -21.05 23.80
CA GLU A 475 -45.03 -21.65 22.59
C GLU A 475 -45.33 -20.64 21.47
N ASN A 476 -45.36 -19.37 21.80
CA ASN A 476 -45.68 -18.34 20.85
C ASN A 476 -44.55 -18.09 19.87
N ALA A 477 -44.94 -17.72 18.69
CA ALA A 477 -44.03 -17.17 17.71
C ALA A 477 -43.21 -16.02 18.30
N GLY A 478 -41.99 -15.84 17.84
CA GLY A 478 -41.15 -14.78 18.35
C GLY A 478 -40.13 -14.29 17.35
N TYR A 479 -39.82 -13.02 17.45
CA TYR A 479 -38.69 -12.43 16.75
C TYR A 479 -37.44 -12.53 17.60
N TRP A 480 -36.28 -12.63 16.95
CA TRP A 480 -35.01 -12.65 17.66
C TRP A 480 -33.90 -11.95 16.88
N VAL A 481 -32.90 -11.44 17.61
CA VAL A 481 -31.67 -10.88 17.08
C VAL A 481 -30.48 -11.49 17.80
N LYS A 482 -29.42 -11.82 17.06
CA LYS A 482 -28.24 -12.54 17.55
C LYS A 482 -26.95 -11.99 16.94
N PRO A 483 -26.40 -10.90 17.48
CA PRO A 483 -25.06 -10.47 17.15
C PRO A 483 -23.99 -11.40 17.70
N TYR A 484 -22.85 -11.47 17.00
CA TYR A 484 -21.70 -12.26 17.39
C TYR A 484 -20.39 -11.64 16.92
N VAL A 485 -19.31 -11.99 17.60
CA VAL A 485 -17.94 -11.68 17.22
C VAL A 485 -17.01 -12.81 17.66
N SER A 486 -16.00 -13.09 16.86
CA SER A 486 -14.90 -13.98 17.23
C SER A 486 -13.55 -13.37 16.87
N PHE A 487 -12.58 -13.61 17.73
CA PHE A 487 -11.17 -13.23 17.57
C PHE A 487 -10.38 -14.52 17.55
N GLU A 488 -9.83 -14.85 16.40
CA GLU A 488 -9.26 -16.17 16.19
C GLU A 488 -7.94 -16.08 15.39
N ASN A 489 -7.08 -17.03 15.69
CA ASN A 489 -5.90 -17.33 14.90
C ASN A 489 -6.08 -18.74 14.32
N ILE A 490 -6.09 -18.83 12.99
CA ILE A 490 -6.40 -20.05 12.24
C ILE A 490 -5.14 -20.52 11.50
N PRO A 491 -4.40 -21.51 12.04
CA PRO A 491 -3.26 -22.12 11.36
C PRO A 491 -3.77 -23.10 10.29
N LEU A 492 -3.89 -22.66 9.05
CA LEU A 492 -4.34 -23.50 7.96
C LEU A 492 -3.35 -24.66 7.71
N ARG A 493 -3.85 -25.82 7.34
CA ARG A 493 -2.99 -26.89 6.81
C ARG A 493 -2.58 -26.51 5.40
N ASN A 494 -1.30 -26.61 5.07
CA ASN A 494 -0.68 -26.19 3.82
C ASN A 494 -0.86 -24.68 3.49
N GLY A 495 -1.30 -23.88 4.46
CA GLY A 495 -1.60 -22.48 4.30
C GLY A 495 -0.97 -21.60 5.38
N PRO A 496 -1.11 -20.30 5.28
CA PRO A 496 -0.58 -19.38 6.29
C PRO A 496 -1.34 -19.49 7.61
N LYS A 497 -0.80 -18.86 8.62
CA LYS A 497 -1.47 -18.59 9.89
C LYS A 497 -2.26 -17.29 9.76
N VAL A 498 -3.59 -17.39 9.85
CA VAL A 498 -4.50 -16.27 9.56
C VAL A 498 -5.08 -15.74 10.87
N ASN A 499 -4.84 -14.47 11.18
CA ASN A 499 -5.57 -13.76 12.21
C ASN A 499 -6.92 -13.34 11.65
N THR A 500 -8.00 -13.74 12.29
CA THR A 500 -9.36 -13.52 11.80
C THR A 500 -10.22 -12.89 12.88
N ILE A 501 -10.88 -11.79 12.55
CA ILE A 501 -11.99 -11.25 13.34
C ILE A 501 -13.24 -11.49 12.50
N ALA A 502 -14.08 -12.45 12.94
CA ALA A 502 -15.36 -12.68 12.28
C ALA A 502 -16.48 -12.08 13.11
N TYR A 503 -17.42 -11.41 12.46
CA TYR A 503 -18.52 -10.68 13.11
C TYR A 503 -19.78 -10.78 12.26
N GLY A 504 -20.91 -10.56 12.92
CA GLY A 504 -22.19 -10.57 12.24
C GLY A 504 -23.38 -10.45 13.15
N SER A 505 -24.55 -10.51 12.55
CA SER A 505 -25.82 -10.54 13.25
C SER A 505 -26.85 -11.30 12.44
N LEU A 506 -27.64 -12.14 13.11
CA LEU A 506 -28.80 -12.78 12.52
C LEU A 506 -30.07 -12.18 13.14
N ILE A 507 -31.08 -11.97 12.31
CA ILE A 507 -32.41 -11.57 12.70
C ILE A 507 -33.37 -12.62 12.15
N GLY A 508 -34.25 -13.13 12.99
CA GLY A 508 -35.16 -14.18 12.55
C GLY A 508 -36.49 -14.18 13.29
N PHE A 509 -37.33 -15.07 12.79
CA PHE A 509 -38.64 -15.33 13.31
C PHE A 509 -38.87 -16.81 13.49
N ASP A 510 -39.35 -17.22 14.66
CA ASP A 510 -39.73 -18.58 14.97
C ASP A 510 -41.25 -18.68 14.99
N SER A 511 -41.82 -19.70 14.37
CA SER A 511 -43.25 -20.02 14.49
C SER A 511 -43.56 -20.54 15.90
N SER A 512 -44.84 -20.57 16.23
CA SER A 512 -45.33 -21.34 17.39
C SER A 512 -45.07 -22.84 17.21
N ILE A 513 -44.96 -23.56 18.30
CA ILE A 513 -44.84 -25.02 18.32
C ILE A 513 -46.19 -25.62 17.87
N LYS A 514 -46.13 -26.52 16.88
CA LYS A 514 -47.34 -27.22 16.36
C LYS A 514 -47.09 -28.72 16.33
N PRO A 515 -48.06 -29.53 16.80
CA PRO A 515 -47.98 -30.97 16.71
C PRO A 515 -48.05 -31.41 15.23
N VAL A 516 -47.27 -32.46 14.91
CA VAL A 516 -47.27 -33.12 13.58
C VAL A 516 -47.45 -34.64 13.77
N LYS A 517 -47.45 -35.38 12.69
CA LYS A 517 -47.61 -36.84 12.71
C LYS A 517 -46.53 -37.53 13.60
N TYR A 518 -46.85 -38.74 14.07
CA TYR A 518 -45.97 -39.61 14.86
C TYR A 518 -45.53 -39.02 16.24
N GLY A 519 -46.30 -38.11 16.81
CA GLY A 519 -46.00 -37.57 18.13
C GLY A 519 -44.83 -36.56 18.19
N PHE A 520 -44.45 -36.03 17.07
CA PHE A 520 -43.47 -34.91 17.02
C PHE A 520 -44.21 -33.57 17.11
N ASP A 521 -43.48 -32.57 17.62
CA ASP A 521 -43.81 -31.15 17.53
C ASP A 521 -42.80 -30.47 16.63
N ARG A 522 -43.28 -29.46 15.87
CA ARG A 522 -42.49 -28.74 14.88
C ARG A 522 -42.44 -27.24 15.19
N VAL A 523 -41.28 -26.64 15.01
CA VAL A 523 -41.05 -25.19 14.91
C VAL A 523 -40.43 -24.89 13.54
N LEU A 524 -40.91 -23.85 12.89
CA LEU A 524 -40.33 -23.32 11.66
C LEU A 524 -39.64 -21.99 12.00
N THR A 525 -38.43 -21.81 11.54
CA THR A 525 -37.64 -20.59 11.71
C THR A 525 -37.24 -20.06 10.34
N GLY A 526 -37.44 -18.76 10.11
CA GLY A 526 -36.87 -18.03 8.98
C GLY A 526 -35.92 -16.96 9.49
N TYR A 527 -34.81 -16.74 8.80
CA TYR A 527 -33.83 -15.75 9.21
C TYR A 527 -33.10 -15.09 8.04
N ILE A 528 -32.66 -13.87 8.27
CA ILE A 528 -31.71 -13.14 7.43
C ILE A 528 -30.53 -12.73 8.29
N GLY A 529 -29.40 -12.51 7.69
CA GLY A 529 -28.19 -12.14 8.42
C GLY A 529 -27.23 -11.30 7.61
N TYR A 530 -26.42 -10.60 8.35
CA TYR A 530 -25.21 -9.94 7.89
C TYR A 530 -24.03 -10.66 8.54
N ASN A 531 -22.99 -10.92 7.75
CA ASN A 531 -21.75 -11.48 8.24
C ASN A 531 -20.53 -10.79 7.58
N GLY A 532 -19.46 -10.74 8.31
CA GLY A 532 -18.21 -10.19 7.84
C GLY A 532 -17.01 -10.87 8.50
N ALA A 533 -15.87 -10.69 7.87
CA ALA A 533 -14.59 -11.11 8.41
C ALA A 533 -13.49 -10.13 8.00
N SER A 534 -12.62 -9.80 8.97
CA SER A 534 -11.36 -9.12 8.73
C SER A 534 -10.23 -10.10 9.00
N GLN A 535 -9.32 -10.26 8.07
CA GLN A 535 -8.27 -11.27 8.08
C GLN A 535 -6.93 -10.65 7.77
N ASN A 536 -5.89 -11.08 8.48
CA ASN A 536 -4.52 -10.67 8.22
C ASN A 536 -3.59 -11.89 8.20
N TYR A 537 -2.72 -11.98 7.21
CA TYR A 537 -1.68 -13.00 7.09
C TYR A 537 -0.54 -12.49 6.19
N SER A 538 0.70 -12.72 6.61
CA SER A 538 1.91 -12.45 5.80
C SER A 538 1.92 -11.09 5.08
N GLY A 539 1.38 -10.04 5.71
CA GLY A 539 1.32 -8.68 5.15
C GLY A 539 0.16 -8.42 4.19
N VAL A 540 -0.77 -9.38 4.04
CA VAL A 540 -2.02 -9.20 3.29
C VAL A 540 -3.18 -8.99 4.25
N ASP A 541 -3.95 -7.95 4.04
CA ASP A 541 -5.20 -7.67 4.75
C ASP A 541 -6.39 -7.98 3.84
N THR A 542 -7.38 -8.69 4.37
CA THR A 542 -8.59 -9.07 3.61
C THR A 542 -9.82 -8.74 4.42
N TYR A 543 -10.81 -8.15 3.79
CA TYR A 543 -12.11 -7.79 4.36
C TYR A 543 -13.21 -8.46 3.57
N GLN A 544 -14.18 -9.05 4.26
CA GLN A 544 -15.34 -9.70 3.65
C GLN A 544 -16.58 -9.19 4.31
N ASN A 545 -17.60 -8.84 3.52
CA ASN A 545 -18.90 -8.42 4.00
C ASN A 545 -20.00 -9.05 3.16
N GLY A 546 -20.98 -9.65 3.80
CA GLY A 546 -22.01 -10.39 3.09
C GLY A 546 -23.38 -10.38 3.77
N GLY A 547 -24.35 -10.78 2.98
CA GLY A 547 -25.72 -11.04 3.43
C GLY A 547 -26.11 -12.49 3.20
N LEU A 548 -26.95 -13.02 4.06
CA LEU A 548 -27.49 -14.37 3.93
C LEU A 548 -28.95 -14.43 4.33
N LEU A 549 -29.63 -15.47 3.85
CA LEU A 549 -30.96 -15.84 4.27
C LEU A 549 -31.02 -17.35 4.52
N GLY A 550 -31.93 -17.78 5.35
CA GLY A 550 -32.08 -19.20 5.62
C GLY A 550 -33.37 -19.57 6.36
N GLY A 551 -33.52 -20.86 6.53
CA GLY A 551 -34.68 -21.41 7.24
C GLY A 551 -34.32 -22.71 7.94
N THR A 552 -34.95 -22.94 9.10
CA THR A 552 -34.77 -24.12 9.95
C THR A 552 -36.10 -24.80 10.24
N VAL A 553 -36.12 -26.10 10.16
CA VAL A 553 -37.20 -26.96 10.68
C VAL A 553 -36.68 -27.68 11.90
N THR A 554 -37.31 -27.49 13.05
CA THR A 554 -36.96 -28.21 14.28
C THR A 554 -38.12 -29.13 14.69
N LEU A 555 -37.78 -30.39 14.94
CA LEU A 555 -38.69 -31.42 15.40
C LEU A 555 -38.33 -31.86 16.82
N TYR A 556 -39.31 -31.96 17.71
CA TYR A 556 -39.17 -32.37 19.10
C TYR A 556 -40.02 -33.62 19.38
N ARG A 557 -39.48 -34.60 20.15
CA ARG A 557 -40.24 -35.70 20.68
C ARG A 557 -39.67 -36.11 22.03
N GLY A 558 -40.40 -35.83 23.10
CA GLY A 558 -39.87 -36.04 24.47
C GLY A 558 -38.56 -35.31 24.70
N ASN A 559 -37.52 -36.05 25.05
CA ASN A 559 -36.16 -35.53 25.28
C ASN A 559 -35.28 -35.45 24.01
N PHE A 560 -35.80 -35.84 22.89
CA PHE A 560 -35.08 -35.83 21.61
C PHE A 560 -35.47 -34.61 20.76
N PHE A 561 -34.49 -34.04 20.09
CA PHE A 561 -34.72 -33.06 19.03
C PHE A 561 -33.86 -33.30 17.79
N ASN A 562 -34.40 -32.88 16.65
CA ASN A 562 -33.66 -32.79 15.39
C ASN A 562 -34.01 -31.46 14.71
N ALA A 563 -33.01 -30.71 14.33
CA ALA A 563 -33.15 -29.45 13.62
C ALA A 563 -32.36 -29.49 12.29
N ILE A 564 -33.01 -29.13 11.20
CA ILE A 564 -32.38 -29.04 9.88
C ILE A 564 -32.49 -27.59 9.40
N THR A 565 -31.38 -27.00 8.99
CA THR A 565 -31.31 -25.63 8.45
C THR A 565 -30.73 -25.64 7.05
N LEU A 566 -31.26 -24.75 6.20
CA LEU A 566 -30.71 -24.40 4.90
C LEU A 566 -30.39 -22.91 4.91
N SER A 567 -29.27 -22.50 4.31
CA SER A 567 -28.94 -21.10 4.13
C SER A 567 -28.22 -20.87 2.82
N ALA A 568 -28.40 -19.67 2.27
CA ALA A 568 -27.67 -19.18 1.11
C ALA A 568 -27.36 -17.70 1.27
N GLY A 569 -26.28 -17.25 0.66
CA GLY A 569 -25.84 -15.85 0.75
C GLY A 569 -24.75 -15.52 -0.25
N ALA A 570 -24.37 -14.25 -0.24
CA ALA A 570 -23.25 -13.74 -1.01
C ALA A 570 -22.37 -12.85 -0.14
N SER A 571 -21.10 -12.83 -0.43
CA SER A 571 -20.11 -11.99 0.26
C SER A 571 -19.23 -11.29 -0.77
N LEU A 572 -18.98 -10.01 -0.56
CA LEU A 572 -18.02 -9.21 -1.27
C LEU A 572 -16.72 -9.19 -0.47
N GLY A 573 -15.62 -9.53 -1.11
CA GLY A 573 -14.29 -9.53 -0.55
C GLY A 573 -13.43 -8.43 -1.16
N GLU A 574 -12.56 -7.88 -0.33
CA GLU A 574 -11.55 -6.91 -0.69
C GLU A 574 -10.24 -7.30 -0.03
N SER A 575 -9.13 -7.34 -0.78
CA SER A 575 -7.80 -7.57 -0.22
C SER A 575 -6.85 -6.44 -0.55
N HIS A 576 -5.99 -6.13 0.40
CA HIS A 576 -4.90 -5.17 0.26
C HIS A 576 -3.59 -5.93 0.26
N THR A 577 -2.88 -5.85 -0.85
CA THR A 577 -1.60 -6.51 -1.08
C THR A 577 -0.51 -5.48 -1.36
N MET A 578 0.71 -5.93 -1.52
CA MET A 578 1.82 -5.04 -1.94
C MET A 578 1.63 -4.42 -3.33
N TYR A 579 0.77 -5.01 -4.17
CA TYR A 579 0.49 -4.54 -5.54
C TYR A 579 -0.73 -3.62 -5.61
N GLY A 580 -1.52 -3.54 -4.56
CA GLY A 580 -2.72 -2.71 -4.52
C GLY A 580 -3.92 -3.42 -3.92
N LYS A 581 -5.10 -2.99 -4.37
CA LYS A 581 -6.41 -3.43 -3.87
C LYS A 581 -7.09 -4.34 -4.89
N ASP A 582 -7.50 -5.52 -4.43
CA ASP A 582 -8.22 -6.51 -5.23
C ASP A 582 -9.63 -6.71 -4.69
N ASN A 583 -10.61 -6.92 -5.59
CA ASN A 583 -11.98 -7.20 -5.23
C ASN A 583 -12.39 -8.56 -5.80
N PHE A 584 -13.13 -9.33 -5.00
CA PHE A 584 -13.66 -10.62 -5.40
C PHE A 584 -15.04 -10.88 -4.77
N THR A 585 -15.82 -11.76 -5.38
CA THR A 585 -17.16 -12.08 -4.91
C THR A 585 -17.27 -13.57 -4.61
N MET A 586 -17.96 -13.90 -3.52
CA MET A 586 -18.21 -15.30 -3.11
C MET A 586 -19.72 -15.54 -2.96
N LEU A 587 -20.16 -16.71 -3.42
CA LEU A 587 -21.47 -17.27 -3.13
C LEU A 587 -21.34 -18.34 -2.06
N LEU A 588 -22.25 -18.34 -1.10
CA LEU A 588 -22.30 -19.30 0.00
C LEU A 588 -23.62 -20.03 -0.02
N ALA A 589 -23.60 -21.32 0.22
CA ALA A 589 -24.78 -22.10 0.49
C ALA A 589 -24.46 -23.23 1.48
N GLY A 590 -25.45 -23.70 2.19
CA GLY A 590 -25.20 -24.83 3.07
C GLY A 590 -26.43 -25.42 3.70
N ILE A 591 -26.26 -26.64 4.17
CA ILE A 591 -27.24 -27.39 4.94
C ILE A 591 -26.58 -27.85 6.24
N GLY A 592 -27.31 -27.73 7.34
CA GLY A 592 -26.90 -28.24 8.66
C GLY A 592 -27.99 -29.09 9.26
N ASN A 593 -27.59 -30.15 9.95
CA ASN A 593 -28.48 -30.96 10.77
C ASN A 593 -27.90 -31.08 12.17
N LYS A 594 -28.68 -30.72 13.17
CA LYS A 594 -28.32 -30.88 14.58
C LYS A 594 -29.33 -31.77 15.29
N LEU A 595 -28.86 -32.84 15.88
CA LEU A 595 -29.66 -33.72 16.72
C LEU A 595 -29.11 -33.75 18.14
N GLY A 596 -29.98 -33.99 19.12
CA GLY A 596 -29.55 -34.10 20.52
C GLY A 596 -30.62 -34.73 21.40
N TYR A 597 -30.17 -35.07 22.60
CA TYR A 597 -31.01 -35.72 23.59
C TYR A 597 -30.69 -35.15 24.99
N ASN A 598 -31.75 -34.99 25.83
CA ASN A 598 -31.61 -34.56 27.21
C ASN A 598 -31.65 -35.72 28.18
N PHE A 599 -30.61 -35.88 28.95
CA PHE A 599 -30.62 -36.71 30.16
C PHE A 599 -30.89 -35.79 31.35
N GLU A 600 -32.05 -35.95 31.99
CA GLU A 600 -32.51 -35.11 33.08
C GLU A 600 -32.26 -35.76 34.46
N PHE A 601 -31.80 -34.96 35.43
CA PHE A 601 -31.51 -35.38 36.78
C PHE A 601 -32.16 -34.41 37.75
N LYS A 602 -32.60 -34.95 38.92
CA LYS A 602 -33.27 -34.19 39.97
C LYS A 602 -34.44 -33.33 39.41
N ASP A 603 -35.39 -34.00 38.79
CA ASP A 603 -36.58 -33.38 38.20
C ASP A 603 -36.26 -32.24 37.22
N GLY A 604 -35.24 -32.45 36.40
CA GLY A 604 -34.79 -31.49 35.38
C GLY A 604 -33.98 -30.28 35.90
N LYS A 605 -33.58 -30.30 37.19
CA LYS A 605 -32.69 -29.28 37.71
C LYS A 605 -31.34 -29.28 37.02
N TYR A 606 -30.83 -30.45 36.66
CA TYR A 606 -29.59 -30.63 35.91
C TYR A 606 -29.88 -31.42 34.64
N ILE A 607 -29.32 -30.98 33.53
CA ILE A 607 -29.47 -31.64 32.22
C ILE A 607 -28.09 -31.87 31.63
N ILE A 608 -27.83 -33.10 31.19
CA ILE A 608 -26.70 -33.41 30.32
C ILE A 608 -27.27 -33.57 28.90
N GLN A 609 -26.81 -32.74 27.98
CA GLN A 609 -27.32 -32.72 26.59
C GLN A 609 -26.18 -33.06 25.61
N PRO A 610 -25.98 -34.34 25.28
CA PRO A 610 -25.19 -34.71 24.14
C PRO A 610 -25.88 -34.27 22.84
N SER A 611 -25.09 -33.82 21.88
CA SER A 611 -25.58 -33.41 20.56
C SER A 611 -24.55 -33.70 19.47
N MET A 612 -25.04 -33.85 18.24
CA MET A 612 -24.23 -33.97 17.03
C MET A 612 -24.72 -32.97 16.00
N LEU A 613 -23.82 -32.11 15.57
CA LEU A 613 -24.05 -31.24 14.40
C LEU A 613 -23.28 -31.80 13.21
N MET A 614 -23.97 -32.02 12.14
CA MET A 614 -23.41 -32.33 10.81
C MET A 614 -23.76 -31.20 9.85
N SER A 615 -22.81 -30.75 9.09
CA SER A 615 -23.07 -29.70 8.10
C SER A 615 -22.28 -29.90 6.82
N TYR A 616 -22.87 -29.43 5.74
CA TYR A 616 -22.21 -29.26 4.44
C TYR A 616 -22.28 -27.79 4.08
N THR A 617 -21.15 -27.23 3.68
CA THR A 617 -21.02 -25.86 3.22
C THR A 617 -20.38 -25.84 1.85
N PHE A 618 -20.96 -25.02 0.98
CA PHE A 618 -20.49 -24.71 -0.36
C PHE A 618 -20.08 -23.24 -0.38
N VAL A 619 -18.87 -22.96 -0.88
CA VAL A 619 -18.38 -21.59 -1.14
C VAL A 619 -17.81 -21.55 -2.54
N ASN A 620 -18.38 -20.73 -3.39
CA ASN A 620 -17.88 -20.48 -4.74
C ASN A 620 -17.33 -19.06 -4.81
N THR A 621 -16.06 -18.92 -5.12
CA THR A 621 -15.43 -17.63 -5.40
C THR A 621 -15.38 -17.44 -6.90
N PHE A 622 -15.87 -16.33 -7.42
CA PHE A 622 -15.76 -16.01 -8.85
C PHE A 622 -14.32 -15.68 -9.21
N ASP A 623 -13.92 -16.06 -10.41
CA ASP A 623 -12.61 -15.76 -10.94
C ASP A 623 -12.40 -14.26 -11.04
N TYR A 624 -11.16 -13.82 -10.82
CA TYR A 624 -10.77 -12.43 -10.92
C TYR A 624 -9.29 -12.31 -11.28
N THR A 625 -8.90 -11.14 -11.77
CA THR A 625 -7.49 -10.79 -11.95
C THR A 625 -7.08 -9.84 -10.84
N ASN A 626 -6.00 -10.17 -10.13
CA ASN A 626 -5.50 -9.35 -9.04
C ASN A 626 -4.69 -8.14 -9.56
N SER A 627 -4.33 -7.21 -8.68
CA SER A 627 -3.58 -6.00 -8.99
C SER A 627 -2.15 -6.25 -9.51
N ALA A 628 -1.63 -7.46 -9.32
CA ALA A 628 -0.38 -7.91 -9.94
C ALA A 628 -0.55 -8.47 -11.37
N GLY A 629 -1.77 -8.43 -11.94
CA GLY A 629 -2.06 -8.97 -13.27
C GLY A 629 -2.22 -10.51 -13.30
N VAL A 630 -2.26 -11.19 -12.14
CA VAL A 630 -2.41 -12.64 -12.05
C VAL A 630 -3.89 -13.01 -12.09
N HIS A 631 -4.26 -13.88 -13.02
CA HIS A 631 -5.59 -14.45 -13.09
C HIS A 631 -5.76 -15.56 -12.05
N ILE A 632 -6.74 -15.39 -11.17
CA ILE A 632 -7.09 -16.35 -10.10
C ILE A 632 -8.37 -17.07 -10.48
N ASP A 633 -8.28 -18.37 -10.66
CA ASP A 633 -9.37 -19.29 -10.97
C ASP A 633 -9.57 -20.24 -9.77
N SER A 634 -10.81 -20.41 -9.33
CA SER A 634 -11.15 -21.10 -8.09
C SER A 634 -12.25 -22.11 -8.26
N ASP A 635 -11.92 -23.39 -8.06
CA ASP A 635 -12.94 -24.44 -7.90
C ASP A 635 -13.77 -24.16 -6.64
N PRO A 636 -15.08 -24.47 -6.64
CA PRO A 636 -15.91 -24.35 -5.45
C PRO A 636 -15.37 -25.17 -4.27
N LEU A 637 -15.34 -24.55 -3.09
CA LEU A 637 -15.05 -25.25 -1.85
C LEU A 637 -16.27 -26.07 -1.40
N HIS A 638 -16.08 -27.36 -1.21
CA HIS A 638 -17.04 -28.27 -0.59
C HIS A 638 -16.53 -28.69 0.78
N ALA A 639 -17.23 -28.35 1.85
CA ALA A 639 -16.81 -28.63 3.21
C ALA A 639 -17.86 -29.44 3.99
N ILE A 640 -17.45 -30.55 4.58
CA ILE A 640 -18.26 -31.34 5.50
C ILE A 640 -17.65 -31.25 6.89
N GLN A 641 -18.49 -30.93 7.88
CA GLN A 641 -18.09 -30.85 9.27
C GLN A 641 -18.95 -31.75 10.17
N LEU A 642 -18.31 -32.42 11.11
CA LEU A 642 -18.94 -33.13 12.19
C LEU A 642 -18.55 -32.51 13.52
N THR A 643 -19.56 -32.22 14.36
CA THR A 643 -19.34 -31.58 15.66
C THR A 643 -20.11 -32.29 16.74
N PRO A 644 -19.60 -33.41 17.27
CA PRO A 644 -20.10 -33.96 18.53
C PRO A 644 -19.83 -33.00 19.68
N GLY A 645 -20.79 -32.88 20.56
CA GLY A 645 -20.67 -32.00 21.71
C GLY A 645 -21.54 -32.44 22.88
N VAL A 646 -21.26 -31.90 24.04
CA VAL A 646 -22.05 -32.09 25.23
C VAL A 646 -22.19 -30.77 26.01
N LYS A 647 -23.39 -30.47 26.48
CA LYS A 647 -23.67 -29.35 27.37
C LYS A 647 -24.12 -29.90 28.73
N PHE A 648 -23.64 -29.28 29.77
CA PHE A 648 -24.15 -29.46 31.13
C PHE A 648 -24.89 -28.19 31.52
N ILE A 649 -26.21 -28.30 31.77
CA ILE A 649 -27.13 -27.20 31.96
C ILE A 649 -27.70 -27.29 33.40
N MET A 650 -27.79 -26.17 34.09
CA MET A 650 -28.43 -26.07 35.41
C MET A 650 -29.65 -25.17 35.33
N ASN A 651 -30.81 -25.66 35.70
CA ASN A 651 -32.04 -24.87 35.81
C ASN A 651 -32.18 -24.32 37.22
N THR A 652 -32.35 -23.00 37.36
CA THR A 652 -32.55 -22.32 38.64
C THR A 652 -34.02 -21.90 38.82
N LYS A 653 -34.46 -21.79 40.06
CA LYS A 653 -35.83 -21.36 40.42
C LYS A 653 -36.18 -19.95 39.85
N ASN A 654 -35.16 -19.10 39.62
CA ASN A 654 -35.35 -17.73 39.16
C ASN A 654 -35.29 -17.59 37.61
N GLY A 655 -35.40 -18.72 36.89
CA GLY A 655 -35.40 -18.74 35.42
C GLY A 655 -34.03 -18.47 34.76
N TRP A 656 -32.93 -18.55 35.53
CA TRP A 656 -31.59 -18.57 35.00
C TRP A 656 -31.20 -20.01 34.61
N GLN A 657 -30.58 -20.14 33.45
CA GLN A 657 -30.07 -21.42 32.92
C GLN A 657 -28.61 -21.26 32.48
N PRO A 658 -27.66 -21.23 33.46
CA PRO A 658 -26.24 -21.30 33.12
C PRO A 658 -25.88 -22.69 32.58
N TYR A 659 -24.92 -22.72 31.67
CA TYR A 659 -24.40 -23.98 31.12
C TYR A 659 -22.91 -23.87 30.84
N VAL A 660 -22.27 -25.02 30.82
CA VAL A 660 -20.95 -25.23 30.23
C VAL A 660 -21.06 -26.21 29.10
N GLY A 661 -20.23 -26.04 28.04
CA GLY A 661 -20.27 -26.89 26.89
C GLY A 661 -18.88 -27.19 26.35
N ILE A 662 -18.76 -28.35 25.75
CA ILE A 662 -17.57 -28.75 24.99
C ILE A 662 -18.02 -29.39 23.68
N ASN A 663 -17.36 -29.01 22.60
CA ASN A 663 -17.56 -29.52 21.26
C ASN A 663 -16.21 -29.93 20.66
N MET A 664 -16.16 -31.01 19.91
CA MET A 664 -15.02 -31.38 19.10
C MET A 664 -15.41 -31.19 17.63
N VAL A 665 -14.65 -30.39 16.92
CA VAL A 665 -14.98 -30.02 15.54
C VAL A 665 -14.04 -30.71 14.57
N TRP A 666 -14.59 -31.60 13.75
CA TRP A 666 -13.88 -32.31 12.71
C TRP A 666 -14.30 -31.84 11.32
N ASN A 667 -13.31 -31.37 10.56
CA ASN A 667 -13.50 -31.01 9.14
C ASN A 667 -13.05 -32.18 8.29
N ILE A 668 -13.97 -32.87 7.64
CA ILE A 668 -13.71 -34.09 6.89
C ILE A 668 -13.33 -33.77 5.43
N LEU A 669 -14.15 -32.94 4.76
CA LEU A 669 -13.89 -32.39 3.44
C LEU A 669 -13.86 -30.88 3.59
N ASN A 670 -12.78 -30.22 3.25
CA ASN A 670 -12.65 -28.77 3.30
C ASN A 670 -11.39 -28.29 2.58
N LYS A 671 -11.01 -28.95 1.50
CA LYS A 671 -9.89 -28.54 0.67
C LYS A 671 -10.38 -27.70 -0.50
N ASN A 672 -9.75 -26.58 -0.71
CA ASN A 672 -9.96 -25.78 -1.90
C ASN A 672 -8.96 -26.14 -3.00
N LYS A 673 -9.29 -25.77 -4.21
CA LYS A 673 -8.42 -25.86 -5.38
C LYS A 673 -8.47 -24.51 -6.09
N VAL A 674 -7.33 -23.86 -6.17
CA VAL A 674 -7.17 -22.54 -6.78
C VAL A 674 -5.95 -22.57 -7.66
N THR A 675 -6.01 -21.91 -8.81
CA THR A 675 -4.89 -21.69 -9.72
C THR A 675 -4.62 -20.19 -9.88
N ALA A 676 -3.36 -19.87 -10.08
CA ALA A 676 -2.86 -18.52 -10.36
C ALA A 676 -2.10 -18.58 -11.69
N ASN A 677 -2.62 -18.00 -12.77
CA ASN A 677 -2.07 -18.12 -14.13
C ASN A 677 -1.70 -19.58 -14.50
N ASN A 678 -2.62 -20.52 -14.29
CA ASN A 678 -2.43 -21.98 -14.48
C ASN A 678 -1.47 -22.65 -13.48
N VAL A 679 -0.89 -21.96 -12.53
CA VAL A 679 -0.08 -22.53 -11.45
C VAL A 679 -1.01 -22.97 -10.32
N ARG A 680 -1.01 -24.26 -10.01
CA ARG A 680 -1.83 -24.78 -8.92
C ARG A 680 -1.28 -24.39 -7.56
N LEU A 681 -2.09 -23.71 -6.78
CA LEU A 681 -1.79 -23.33 -5.41
C LEU A 681 -1.96 -24.51 -4.44
N PRO A 682 -1.34 -24.51 -3.26
CA PRO A 682 -1.52 -25.55 -2.26
C PRO A 682 -2.98 -25.68 -1.81
N GLU A 683 -3.50 -26.90 -1.75
CA GLU A 683 -4.81 -27.19 -1.18
C GLU A 683 -4.80 -26.91 0.33
N MET A 684 -5.51 -25.89 0.75
CA MET A 684 -5.57 -25.48 2.16
C MET A 684 -6.77 -26.09 2.88
N SER A 685 -6.68 -26.28 4.19
CA SER A 685 -7.79 -26.77 5.00
C SER A 685 -7.67 -26.33 6.47
N ILE A 686 -8.82 -26.24 7.16
CA ILE A 686 -8.86 -26.02 8.60
C ILE A 686 -8.65 -27.37 9.31
N LYS A 687 -7.71 -27.41 10.27
CA LYS A 687 -7.44 -28.59 11.09
C LYS A 687 -8.57 -28.78 12.11
N PRO A 688 -8.78 -30.00 12.65
CA PRO A 688 -9.69 -30.24 13.77
C PRO A 688 -9.34 -29.38 14.99
N TYR A 689 -10.36 -29.00 15.76
CA TYR A 689 -10.19 -28.21 16.98
C TYR A 689 -11.24 -28.59 18.03
N VAL A 690 -10.95 -28.22 19.29
CA VAL A 690 -11.89 -28.34 20.40
C VAL A 690 -12.39 -26.92 20.73
N GLN A 691 -13.69 -26.84 21.01
CA GLN A 691 -14.34 -25.61 21.45
C GLN A 691 -15.04 -25.87 22.78
N TYR A 692 -14.76 -25.07 23.78
CA TYR A 692 -15.37 -25.17 25.10
C TYR A 692 -15.65 -23.79 25.68
N GLY A 693 -16.64 -23.73 26.56
CA GLY A 693 -16.99 -22.45 27.17
C GLY A 693 -18.22 -22.51 28.02
N LEU A 694 -18.70 -21.33 28.32
CA LEU A 694 -19.84 -21.12 29.19
C LEU A 694 -20.88 -20.22 28.50
N GLY A 695 -22.11 -20.40 28.93
CA GLY A 695 -23.20 -19.53 28.52
C GLY A 695 -24.30 -19.48 29.57
N VAL A 696 -25.19 -18.56 29.36
CA VAL A 696 -26.35 -18.37 30.23
C VAL A 696 -27.53 -17.90 29.37
N GLN A 697 -28.70 -18.38 29.75
CA GLN A 697 -29.94 -17.80 29.24
C GLN A 697 -30.88 -17.46 30.40
N LYS A 698 -31.71 -16.46 30.19
CA LYS A 698 -32.70 -16.01 31.18
C LYS A 698 -34.00 -15.55 30.52
N ARG A 699 -35.10 -16.00 31.08
CA ARG A 699 -36.42 -15.46 30.78
C ARG A 699 -36.65 -14.18 31.60
N ILE A 700 -37.08 -13.11 30.90
CA ILE A 700 -37.32 -11.80 31.49
C ILE A 700 -38.82 -11.43 31.26
N LYS A 701 -39.56 -11.34 32.40
CA LYS A 701 -40.97 -10.88 32.39
C LYS A 701 -41.85 -11.55 31.33
N ASP A 702 -41.70 -12.82 31.06
CA ASP A 702 -42.48 -13.61 30.09
C ASP A 702 -42.57 -13.07 28.66
N LYS A 703 -41.87 -11.98 28.40
CA LYS A 703 -41.84 -11.34 27.08
C LYS A 703 -40.57 -11.55 26.32
N PHE A 704 -39.48 -11.80 27.06
CA PHE A 704 -38.15 -11.89 26.48
C PHE A 704 -37.39 -13.12 26.97
N LEU A 705 -36.59 -13.68 26.07
CA LEU A 705 -35.52 -14.60 26.40
C LEU A 705 -34.19 -13.98 26.01
N ALA A 706 -33.36 -13.65 26.98
CA ALA A 706 -31.99 -13.18 26.72
C ALA A 706 -31.00 -14.34 26.91
N PHE A 707 -29.95 -14.35 26.11
CA PHE A 707 -28.87 -15.33 26.20
C PHE A 707 -27.54 -14.71 25.84
N GLY A 708 -26.48 -15.27 26.37
CA GLY A 708 -25.10 -14.94 26.06
C GLY A 708 -24.21 -16.17 26.23
N GLN A 709 -23.18 -16.24 25.41
CA GLN A 709 -22.16 -17.28 25.54
C GLN A 709 -20.78 -16.76 25.16
N ALA A 710 -19.76 -17.36 25.80
CA ALA A 710 -18.36 -17.19 25.48
C ALA A 710 -17.74 -18.56 25.29
N MET A 711 -17.09 -18.78 24.14
CA MET A 711 -16.45 -20.04 23.81
C MET A 711 -14.99 -19.79 23.45
N VAL A 712 -14.12 -20.69 23.90
CA VAL A 712 -12.70 -20.74 23.58
C VAL A 712 -12.46 -21.88 22.61
N SER A 713 -11.70 -21.65 21.55
CA SER A 713 -11.30 -22.66 20.57
C SER A 713 -9.80 -22.92 20.67
N ASN A 714 -9.39 -24.20 20.59
CA ASN A 714 -7.99 -24.63 20.58
C ASN A 714 -7.72 -25.72 19.54
N GLY A 715 -6.61 -25.60 18.80
CA GLY A 715 -6.17 -26.54 17.77
C GLY A 715 -6.17 -25.92 16.38
N GLY A 716 -7.01 -26.41 15.47
CA GLY A 716 -7.15 -25.84 14.13
C GLY A 716 -7.68 -24.42 14.09
N ARG A 717 -8.25 -23.94 15.20
CA ARG A 717 -8.62 -22.55 15.46
C ARG A 717 -8.25 -22.24 16.92
N ASN A 718 -7.67 -21.09 17.16
CA ASN A 718 -7.26 -20.67 18.49
C ASN A 718 -7.83 -19.28 18.75
N GLY A 719 -8.65 -19.13 19.77
CA GLY A 719 -9.26 -17.83 20.05
C GLY A 719 -10.53 -17.89 20.87
N VAL A 720 -11.25 -16.79 20.86
CA VAL A 720 -12.48 -16.59 21.67
C VAL A 720 -13.60 -16.15 20.75
N SER A 721 -14.79 -16.72 20.93
CA SER A 721 -16.02 -16.26 20.32
C SER A 721 -17.05 -15.85 21.36
N LEU A 722 -17.70 -14.72 21.11
CA LEU A 722 -18.73 -14.14 21.95
C LEU A 722 -20.01 -14.02 21.15
N SER A 723 -21.13 -14.37 21.73
CA SER A 723 -22.43 -14.09 21.16
C SER A 723 -23.43 -13.78 22.26
N PHE A 724 -24.38 -12.96 21.93
CA PHE A 724 -25.52 -12.65 22.75
C PHE A 724 -26.75 -12.48 21.89
N GLY A 725 -27.91 -12.49 22.49
CA GLY A 725 -29.11 -12.26 21.75
C GLY A 725 -30.33 -12.13 22.65
N ILE A 726 -31.36 -11.67 22.02
CA ILE A 726 -32.66 -11.48 22.62
C ILE A 726 -33.73 -12.06 21.68
N ARG A 727 -34.66 -12.76 22.26
CA ARG A 727 -35.88 -13.19 21.59
C ARG A 727 -37.08 -12.59 22.33
N TRP A 728 -37.97 -11.95 21.62
CA TRP A 728 -39.26 -11.52 22.20
C TRP A 728 -40.39 -12.33 21.61
N PHE A 729 -41.32 -12.69 22.49
CA PHE A 729 -42.47 -13.50 22.14
C PHE A 729 -43.64 -12.63 21.66
N ILE A 730 -44.35 -13.12 20.63
CA ILE A 730 -45.56 -12.48 20.07
C ILE A 730 -46.75 -13.26 20.54
N GLY A 731 -47.75 -12.56 21.05
CA GLY A 731 -49.01 -13.13 21.49
C GLY A 731 -49.56 -12.49 22.76
N LYS A 732 -50.88 -12.46 22.88
CA LYS A 732 -51.59 -11.88 24.04
C LYS A 732 -51.48 -12.73 25.29
#